data_1ef66b473fe2945cdb3538510f01069b
#
_entry.id   1ef66b473fe2945cdb3538510f01069b
#
_cell.length_a   1.000
_cell.length_b   1.000
_cell.length_c   1.000
_cell.angle_alpha   90.00
_cell.angle_beta   90.00
_cell.angle_gamma   90.00
#
_symmetry.space_group_name_H-M   'P 1'
#
loop_
_entity.id
_entity.type
_entity.pdbx_description
1 polymer ?
#
loop_
_entity_poly.entity_id
_entity_poly.type
_entity_poly.pdbx_seq_one_letter_code
_entity_poly.pdbx_strand_id
1 'polypeptide(L)'
;MNILKNRPLFSACLLYIICAFCAYFTIPEIKIVLFCISGAALLGCAVCLLIKKLPRKIILQCAALSLCVLLAFAGSYVAFDAAMQKYERIAKRDSCTVRATVTERTPSEFMTVYRVLVYDVDGKAQYFDASLVCEFASYLQVGDSFEASVKPQTLQESASPYFSESYALSDGLRMQFTCEGEDKIMQVYDTPGIALPRVSLHRLNNALCRALIDACGKDCGGLVCALLLGNRSYLDGTLARDFSRAGASHMLALSGMHVSILMGAVGLALAKLRVHRKARAVLLTGTAIGYLMLTGMSISATRAVAMVCILQLSYLLAADNNTLSTLGLVGAGILLLDPYSVCDAGFILSFVATFGIVVLVPPMHEYLKARTESLAKPPHHKAKKRIYGMASAVLETLLIGIVACFAVFVPSCFIVGNMSLFSPITTLLLSPIVAALLVLGAITLPLCPIPPLANFFATLIRLLYALCTPYLEALSDIDGALLSLTHTTVQVLGILFCGAAFILLLLPLKRKWLLSLPPALLVISLCIFFPVNASLSPRTLHAAYTHPSSISEGLVCADGYRAYLCDLSSGTGTAMQAAMQAAHNLHATEIGAILLTDCRTQHASMLSDLFTDYKTDRIYLPRTIDADMLDAQARILEVARLHGVEVVFYEYGDAVAWCEGTSVTVHREDLARSTQPVLVITLQKGDAQICMLGAAAEHTTLAAQAAHALADADAVACMERGPKPRLTFSLEEVHNGEVVFATRTLASYCDPDSLSGVHKMTVDPEIAYFSIATKQD
;
A
#
# COMPACT_ATOMS: atom_id res chain seq x y z
N MET A 1 -11.97 6.07 -32.85
CA MET A 1 -10.50 6.18 -33.03
C MET A 1 -9.93 4.79 -32.83
N ASN A 2 -9.38 4.16 -33.81
CA ASN A 2 -8.86 2.80 -33.62
C ASN A 2 -7.43 2.93 -33.05
N ILE A 3 -7.28 2.79 -31.72
CA ILE A 3 -6.03 3.00 -31.00
C ILE A 3 -4.91 2.08 -31.49
N LEU A 4 -5.29 0.89 -31.94
CA LEU A 4 -4.36 -0.15 -32.41
C LEU A 4 -4.05 -0.01 -33.93
N LYS A 5 -4.89 0.72 -34.68
CA LYS A 5 -4.71 0.89 -36.14
C LYS A 5 -3.47 1.74 -36.39
N ASN A 6 -2.54 1.22 -37.19
CA ASN A 6 -1.25 1.85 -37.55
C ASN A 6 -0.21 1.99 -36.42
N ARG A 7 -0.32 1.19 -35.32
CA ARG A 7 0.65 1.18 -34.22
C ARG A 7 1.11 -0.24 -33.87
N PRO A 8 1.83 -0.91 -34.76
CA PRO A 8 2.21 -2.32 -34.58
C PRO A 8 3.09 -2.53 -33.35
N LEU A 9 4.01 -1.61 -33.07
CA LEU A 9 4.88 -1.67 -31.87
C LEU A 9 4.07 -1.60 -30.58
N PHE A 10 3.15 -0.63 -30.48
CA PHE A 10 2.28 -0.52 -29.31
C PHE A 10 1.43 -1.77 -29.10
N SER A 11 0.86 -2.31 -30.19
CA SER A 11 0.01 -3.52 -30.12
C SER A 11 0.80 -4.74 -29.64
N ALA A 12 2.05 -4.91 -30.08
CA ALA A 12 2.91 -6.00 -29.63
C ALA A 12 3.32 -5.85 -28.17
N CYS A 13 3.71 -4.65 -27.75
CA CYS A 13 4.07 -4.37 -26.36
C CYS A 13 2.87 -4.54 -25.40
N LEU A 14 1.69 -4.04 -25.79
CA LEU A 14 0.47 -4.21 -24.99
C LEU A 14 0.10 -5.68 -24.84
N LEU A 15 0.20 -6.45 -25.94
CA LEU A 15 -0.03 -7.88 -25.90
C LEU A 15 0.94 -8.58 -24.95
N TYR A 16 2.23 -8.27 -25.01
CA TYR A 16 3.21 -8.83 -24.10
C TYR A 16 2.89 -8.49 -22.63
N ILE A 17 2.54 -7.23 -22.31
CA ILE A 17 2.15 -6.80 -20.97
C ILE A 17 0.94 -7.62 -20.49
N ILE A 18 -0.10 -7.77 -21.31
CA ILE A 18 -1.29 -8.58 -20.96
C ILE A 18 -0.88 -10.04 -20.70
N CYS A 19 -0.04 -10.62 -21.56
CA CYS A 19 0.44 -11.99 -21.38
C CYS A 19 1.25 -12.14 -20.09
N ALA A 20 2.07 -11.16 -19.71
CA ALA A 20 2.85 -11.19 -18.49
C ALA A 20 1.94 -11.17 -17.24
N PHE A 21 0.90 -10.31 -17.24
CA PHE A 21 -0.11 -10.34 -16.18
C PHE A 21 -0.87 -11.66 -16.11
N CYS A 22 -1.31 -12.21 -17.25
CA CYS A 22 -1.96 -13.52 -17.26
C CYS A 22 -1.04 -14.64 -16.75
N ALA A 23 0.25 -14.59 -17.12
CA ALA A 23 1.22 -15.57 -16.69
C ALA A 23 1.46 -15.56 -15.17
N TYR A 24 1.38 -14.39 -14.53
CA TYR A 24 1.50 -14.29 -13.07
C TYR A 24 0.41 -15.11 -12.34
N PHE A 25 -0.86 -15.01 -12.79
CA PHE A 25 -1.99 -15.73 -12.18
C PHE A 25 -2.14 -17.19 -12.63
N THR A 26 -1.25 -17.68 -13.47
CA THR A 26 -1.35 -19.04 -14.04
C THR A 26 -0.51 -20.01 -13.22
N ILE A 27 -1.04 -21.21 -12.95
CA ILE A 27 -0.30 -22.28 -12.23
C ILE A 27 0.90 -22.80 -13.05
N PRO A 28 1.97 -23.30 -12.39
CA PRO A 28 3.22 -23.69 -13.04
C PRO A 28 3.08 -24.67 -14.18
N GLU A 29 2.22 -25.68 -14.04
CA GLU A 29 1.98 -26.72 -15.05
C GLU A 29 1.44 -26.14 -16.35
N ILE A 30 0.48 -25.22 -16.25
CA ILE A 30 -0.11 -24.54 -17.41
C ILE A 30 0.92 -23.60 -18.05
N LYS A 31 1.79 -22.93 -17.26
CA LYS A 31 2.88 -22.10 -17.80
C LYS A 31 3.78 -22.91 -18.74
N ILE A 32 4.19 -24.12 -18.32
CA ILE A 32 5.03 -25.00 -19.13
C ILE A 32 4.32 -25.42 -20.42
N VAL A 33 3.03 -25.79 -20.32
CA VAL A 33 2.24 -26.19 -21.50
C VAL A 33 2.13 -25.03 -22.50
N LEU A 34 1.81 -23.81 -22.04
CA LEU A 34 1.70 -22.64 -22.91
C LEU A 34 3.05 -22.23 -23.50
N PHE A 35 4.15 -22.40 -22.75
CA PHE A 35 5.49 -22.21 -23.26
C PHE A 35 5.80 -23.20 -24.42
N CYS A 36 5.51 -24.50 -24.25
CA CYS A 36 5.72 -25.51 -25.29
C CYS A 36 4.86 -25.24 -26.54
N ILE A 37 3.57 -24.91 -26.36
CA ILE A 37 2.66 -24.60 -27.47
C ILE A 37 3.14 -23.38 -28.25
N SER A 38 3.54 -22.30 -27.55
CA SER A 38 4.01 -21.08 -28.21
C SER A 38 5.36 -21.26 -28.91
N GLY A 39 6.24 -22.11 -28.36
CA GLY A 39 7.50 -22.51 -28.99
C GLY A 39 7.25 -23.32 -30.29
N ALA A 40 6.34 -24.28 -30.24
CA ALA A 40 5.94 -25.06 -31.43
C ALA A 40 5.29 -24.17 -32.51
N ALA A 41 4.44 -23.22 -32.10
CA ALA A 41 3.82 -22.27 -33.01
C ALA A 41 4.86 -21.35 -33.70
N LEU A 42 5.89 -20.90 -32.95
CA LEU A 42 7.01 -20.14 -33.51
C LEU A 42 7.79 -20.92 -34.56
N LEU A 43 8.10 -22.17 -34.25
CA LEU A 43 8.74 -23.07 -35.23
C LEU A 43 7.87 -23.28 -36.47
N GLY A 44 6.56 -23.48 -36.29
CA GLY A 44 5.59 -23.56 -37.39
C GLY A 44 5.55 -22.30 -38.25
N CYS A 45 5.60 -21.10 -37.64
CA CYS A 45 5.71 -19.85 -38.35
C CYS A 45 7.02 -19.74 -39.16
N ALA A 46 8.16 -20.18 -38.61
CA ALA A 46 9.44 -20.19 -39.31
C ALA A 46 9.39 -21.12 -40.54
N VAL A 47 8.81 -22.32 -40.41
CA VAL A 47 8.62 -23.27 -41.51
C VAL A 47 7.69 -22.67 -42.59
N CYS A 48 6.58 -22.02 -42.19
CA CYS A 48 5.66 -21.34 -43.12
C CYS A 48 6.34 -20.21 -43.91
N LEU A 49 7.29 -19.46 -43.28
CA LEU A 49 8.08 -18.45 -44.00
C LEU A 49 8.97 -19.05 -45.09
N LEU A 50 9.51 -20.27 -44.85
CA LEU A 50 10.34 -20.99 -45.81
C LEU A 50 9.49 -21.53 -47.00
N ILE A 51 8.30 -22.01 -46.71
CA ILE A 51 7.40 -22.63 -47.74
C ILE A 51 6.67 -21.56 -48.60
N LYS A 52 6.63 -20.30 -48.18
CA LYS A 52 6.03 -19.14 -48.90
C LYS A 52 4.55 -19.30 -49.32
N LYS A 53 3.79 -20.22 -48.73
CA LYS A 53 2.36 -20.46 -49.06
C LYS A 53 1.36 -19.50 -48.42
N LEU A 54 1.73 -18.82 -47.34
CA LEU A 54 0.87 -17.92 -46.60
C LEU A 54 1.35 -16.45 -46.69
N PRO A 55 0.44 -15.46 -46.57
CA PRO A 55 0.82 -14.04 -46.56
C PRO A 55 1.80 -13.73 -45.44
N ARG A 56 2.95 -13.18 -45.80
CA ARG A 56 4.03 -12.82 -44.83
C ARG A 56 3.53 -12.03 -43.60
N LYS A 57 2.54 -11.15 -43.82
CA LYS A 57 1.94 -10.31 -42.77
C LYS A 57 1.27 -11.16 -41.68
N ILE A 58 0.51 -12.19 -42.06
CA ILE A 58 -0.16 -13.09 -41.11
C ILE A 58 0.87 -13.91 -40.33
N ILE A 59 1.86 -14.46 -41.05
CA ILE A 59 2.93 -15.26 -40.38
C ILE A 59 3.68 -14.41 -39.35
N LEU A 60 4.06 -13.16 -39.68
CA LEU A 60 4.75 -12.27 -38.77
C LEU A 60 3.86 -11.87 -37.57
N GLN A 61 2.56 -11.71 -37.75
CA GLN A 61 1.62 -11.44 -36.66
C GLN A 61 1.51 -12.65 -35.71
N CYS A 62 1.38 -13.86 -36.24
CA CYS A 62 1.34 -15.10 -35.44
C CYS A 62 2.67 -15.34 -34.71
N ALA A 63 3.80 -15.09 -35.38
CA ALA A 63 5.12 -15.20 -34.76
C ALA A 63 5.30 -14.20 -33.63
N ALA A 64 4.87 -12.95 -33.81
CA ALA A 64 4.93 -11.93 -32.75
C ALA A 64 4.04 -12.30 -31.54
N LEU A 65 2.83 -12.82 -31.80
CA LEU A 65 1.95 -13.30 -30.73
C LEU A 65 2.60 -14.47 -29.96
N SER A 66 3.10 -15.49 -30.68
CA SER A 66 3.74 -16.64 -30.07
C SER A 66 4.99 -16.24 -29.27
N LEU A 67 5.77 -15.29 -29.78
CA LEU A 67 6.94 -14.75 -29.07
C LEU A 67 6.56 -14.01 -27.78
N CYS A 68 5.52 -13.18 -27.81
CA CYS A 68 5.02 -12.49 -26.62
C CYS A 68 4.56 -13.48 -25.54
N VAL A 69 3.81 -14.52 -25.92
CA VAL A 69 3.36 -15.56 -25.00
C VAL A 69 4.56 -16.31 -24.45
N LEU A 70 5.48 -16.75 -25.29
CA LEU A 70 6.68 -17.48 -24.88
C LEU A 70 7.52 -16.71 -23.89
N LEU A 71 7.83 -15.44 -24.18
CA LEU A 71 8.64 -14.60 -23.30
C LEU A 71 7.95 -14.32 -21.97
N ALA A 72 6.62 -14.07 -21.99
CA ALA A 72 5.87 -13.79 -20.79
C ALA A 72 5.78 -14.99 -19.85
N PHE A 73 5.43 -16.17 -20.39
CA PHE A 73 5.28 -17.38 -19.57
C PHE A 73 6.64 -17.98 -19.15
N ALA A 74 7.66 -17.91 -20.00
CA ALA A 74 9.02 -18.30 -19.62
C ALA A 74 9.58 -17.38 -18.52
N GLY A 75 9.46 -16.06 -18.69
CA GLY A 75 9.92 -15.09 -17.70
C GLY A 75 9.21 -15.27 -16.35
N SER A 76 7.89 -15.45 -16.38
CA SER A 76 7.10 -15.71 -15.17
C SER A 76 7.52 -17.02 -14.49
N TYR A 77 7.66 -18.12 -15.23
CA TYR A 77 8.10 -19.41 -14.68
C TYR A 77 9.48 -19.31 -14.04
N VAL A 78 10.44 -18.69 -14.71
CA VAL A 78 11.81 -18.56 -14.18
C VAL A 78 11.82 -17.67 -12.93
N ALA A 79 11.08 -16.56 -12.92
CA ALA A 79 11.07 -15.63 -11.79
C ALA A 79 10.30 -16.17 -10.59
N PHE A 80 9.04 -16.57 -10.77
CA PHE A 80 8.15 -16.91 -9.65
C PHE A 80 8.18 -18.38 -9.25
N ASP A 81 8.38 -19.30 -10.20
CA ASP A 81 8.30 -20.71 -9.86
C ASP A 81 9.71 -21.32 -9.61
N ALA A 82 10.63 -21.21 -10.57
CA ALA A 82 11.95 -21.82 -10.44
C ALA A 82 12.88 -21.09 -9.46
N ALA A 83 12.88 -19.75 -9.47
CA ALA A 83 13.72 -18.97 -8.56
C ALA A 83 13.25 -19.06 -7.11
N MET A 84 11.93 -19.02 -6.86
CA MET A 84 11.37 -19.06 -5.50
C MET A 84 11.61 -20.42 -4.83
N GLN A 85 11.58 -21.56 -5.56
CA GLN A 85 11.94 -22.86 -5.01
C GLN A 85 13.32 -22.89 -4.33
N LYS A 86 14.26 -22.08 -4.80
CA LYS A 86 15.58 -21.94 -4.17
C LYS A 86 15.46 -21.31 -2.78
N TYR A 87 14.67 -20.26 -2.66
CA TYR A 87 14.48 -19.51 -1.41
C TYR A 87 13.65 -20.32 -0.40
N GLU A 88 12.62 -21.03 -0.85
CA GLU A 88 11.86 -21.97 -0.01
C GLU A 88 12.73 -23.08 0.61
N ARG A 89 13.76 -23.57 -0.12
CA ARG A 89 14.70 -24.53 0.44
C ARG A 89 15.57 -23.95 1.54
N ILE A 90 15.88 -22.66 1.49
CA ILE A 90 16.62 -21.96 2.55
C ILE A 90 15.68 -21.74 3.74
N ALA A 91 14.45 -21.29 3.51
CA ALA A 91 13.46 -21.03 4.55
C ALA A 91 13.09 -22.25 5.40
N LYS A 92 13.19 -23.48 4.84
CA LYS A 92 12.96 -24.74 5.57
C LYS A 92 14.04 -25.09 6.61
N ARG A 93 15.07 -24.27 6.77
CA ARG A 93 16.11 -24.47 7.78
C ARG A 93 15.72 -23.76 9.08
N ASP A 94 16.04 -24.36 10.21
CA ASP A 94 15.77 -23.75 11.53
C ASP A 94 16.64 -22.50 11.76
N SER A 95 17.88 -22.51 11.26
CA SER A 95 18.81 -21.38 11.28
C SER A 95 19.80 -21.46 10.14
N CYS A 96 20.38 -20.35 9.73
CA CYS A 96 21.47 -20.27 8.76
C CYS A 96 22.43 -19.13 9.11
N THR A 97 23.68 -19.27 8.68
CA THR A 97 24.67 -18.19 8.79
C THR A 97 24.62 -17.36 7.51
N VAL A 98 24.41 -16.05 7.66
CA VAL A 98 24.28 -15.12 6.52
C VAL A 98 25.36 -14.06 6.61
N ARG A 99 26.08 -13.83 5.48
CA ARG A 99 26.90 -12.63 5.28
C ARG A 99 26.17 -11.66 4.39
N ALA A 100 25.97 -10.44 4.89
CA ALA A 100 25.22 -9.43 4.19
C ALA A 100 25.73 -8.02 4.48
N THR A 101 25.37 -7.06 3.62
CA THR A 101 25.66 -5.64 3.81
C THR A 101 24.34 -4.90 3.98
N VAL A 102 24.26 -4.03 4.99
CA VAL A 102 23.10 -3.16 5.22
C VAL A 102 23.04 -2.11 4.10
N THR A 103 21.95 -2.09 3.35
CA THR A 103 21.71 -1.10 2.28
C THR A 103 20.76 -0.01 2.69
N GLU A 104 19.75 -0.34 3.52
CA GLU A 104 18.77 0.61 4.09
C GLU A 104 18.48 0.24 5.54
N ARG A 105 18.09 1.22 6.32
CA ARG A 105 17.70 1.06 7.73
C ARG A 105 16.39 1.79 7.98
N THR A 106 15.41 1.07 8.47
CA THR A 106 14.14 1.62 8.96
C THR A 106 14.09 1.40 10.47
N PRO A 107 14.46 2.41 11.27
CA PRO A 107 14.40 2.29 12.73
C PRO A 107 12.95 2.37 13.19
N SER A 108 12.57 1.47 14.08
CA SER A 108 11.39 1.56 14.93
C SER A 108 11.86 1.55 16.40
N GLU A 109 11.00 1.93 17.32
CA GLU A 109 11.41 2.04 18.74
C GLU A 109 11.80 0.70 19.37
N PHE A 110 11.26 -0.42 18.87
CA PHE A 110 11.42 -1.75 19.47
C PHE A 110 12.06 -2.78 18.55
N MET A 111 12.04 -2.54 17.26
CA MET A 111 12.69 -3.39 16.28
C MET A 111 13.36 -2.54 15.22
N THR A 112 14.38 -3.06 14.59
CA THR A 112 14.99 -2.41 13.45
C THR A 112 14.88 -3.32 12.25
N VAL A 113 14.25 -2.81 11.19
CA VAL A 113 14.17 -3.51 9.91
C VAL A 113 15.26 -2.98 9.00
N TYR A 114 16.07 -3.91 8.51
CA TYR A 114 17.13 -3.62 7.57
C TYR A 114 16.82 -4.23 6.21
N ARG A 115 17.07 -3.48 5.16
CA ARG A 115 17.25 -4.07 3.84
C ARG A 115 18.72 -4.43 3.70
N VAL A 116 19.01 -5.67 3.38
CA VAL A 116 20.36 -6.21 3.31
C VAL A 116 20.62 -6.84 1.94
N LEU A 117 21.81 -6.59 1.40
CA LEU A 117 22.31 -7.32 0.26
C LEU A 117 23.09 -8.55 0.78
N VAL A 118 22.50 -9.71 0.61
CA VAL A 118 23.10 -10.98 0.97
C VAL A 118 24.09 -11.40 -0.11
N TYR A 119 25.27 -11.87 0.26
CA TYR A 119 26.27 -12.38 -0.68
C TYR A 119 26.80 -13.77 -0.32
N ASP A 120 26.49 -14.28 0.87
CA ASP A 120 26.81 -15.65 1.27
C ASP A 120 25.72 -16.19 2.21
N VAL A 121 25.38 -17.48 2.04
CA VAL A 121 24.51 -18.24 2.94
C VAL A 121 25.17 -19.59 3.21
N ASP A 122 25.54 -19.86 4.46
CA ASP A 122 26.21 -21.09 4.91
C ASP A 122 27.47 -21.43 4.09
N GLY A 123 28.33 -20.44 3.76
CA GLY A 123 29.55 -20.60 2.98
C GLY A 123 29.30 -20.76 1.47
N LYS A 124 28.07 -20.52 0.98
CA LYS A 124 27.76 -20.55 -0.45
C LYS A 124 27.45 -19.17 -0.96
N ALA A 125 28.19 -18.71 -1.94
CA ALA A 125 27.98 -17.40 -2.57
C ALA A 125 26.58 -17.33 -3.21
N GLN A 126 25.77 -16.38 -2.76
CA GLN A 126 24.42 -16.11 -3.25
C GLN A 126 24.14 -14.61 -3.17
N TYR A 127 23.67 -14.01 -4.27
CA TYR A 127 23.42 -12.57 -4.35
C TYR A 127 21.94 -12.32 -4.49
N PHE A 128 21.33 -11.72 -3.45
CA PHE A 128 19.92 -11.26 -3.46
C PHE A 128 19.66 -10.27 -2.33
N ASP A 129 18.63 -9.47 -2.48
CA ASP A 129 18.15 -8.57 -1.43
C ASP A 129 17.20 -9.32 -0.49
N ALA A 130 17.37 -9.09 0.81
CA ALA A 130 16.51 -9.63 1.86
C ALA A 130 16.13 -8.56 2.89
N SER A 131 15.05 -8.79 3.61
CA SER A 131 14.70 -8.06 4.82
C SER A 131 15.35 -8.76 6.02
N LEU A 132 16.01 -8.01 6.89
CA LEU A 132 16.49 -8.49 8.19
C LEU A 132 15.73 -7.76 9.29
N VAL A 133 14.96 -8.49 10.06
CA VAL A 133 14.24 -7.98 11.23
C VAL A 133 15.06 -8.31 12.47
N CYS A 134 15.51 -7.27 13.20
CA CYS A 134 16.14 -7.43 14.51
C CYS A 134 15.11 -7.08 15.57
N GLU A 135 14.78 -8.02 16.45
CA GLU A 135 13.83 -7.84 17.57
C GLU A 135 14.43 -7.04 18.74
N PHE A 136 15.50 -6.32 18.49
CA PHE A 136 16.24 -5.49 19.44
C PHE A 136 16.75 -4.23 18.75
N ALA A 137 17.10 -3.21 19.54
CA ALA A 137 17.72 -1.99 19.04
C ALA A 137 19.14 -2.29 18.54
N SER A 138 19.28 -2.53 17.25
CA SER A 138 20.56 -2.89 16.64
C SER A 138 21.41 -1.66 16.34
N TYR A 139 22.73 -1.81 16.49
CA TYR A 139 23.74 -0.76 16.23
C TYR A 139 24.22 -0.69 14.79
N LEU A 140 23.81 -1.64 13.92
CA LEU A 140 24.24 -1.67 12.52
C LEU A 140 23.87 -0.38 11.77
N GLN A 141 24.81 0.11 10.97
CA GLN A 141 24.65 1.28 10.12
C GLN A 141 24.60 0.91 8.65
N VAL A 142 24.05 1.81 7.84
CA VAL A 142 24.06 1.61 6.38
C VAL A 142 25.48 1.55 5.85
N GLY A 143 25.80 0.44 5.20
CA GLY A 143 27.12 0.12 4.68
C GLY A 143 27.94 -0.83 5.54
N ASP A 144 27.45 -1.18 6.75
CA ASP A 144 28.09 -2.24 7.53
C ASP A 144 27.82 -3.59 6.90
N SER A 145 28.86 -4.41 6.83
CA SER A 145 28.77 -5.81 6.42
C SER A 145 28.96 -6.68 7.64
N PHE A 146 28.09 -7.65 7.80
CA PHE A 146 28.05 -8.47 9.00
C PHE A 146 27.88 -9.94 8.64
N GLU A 147 28.26 -10.79 9.59
CA GLU A 147 27.95 -12.20 9.63
C GLU A 147 27.06 -12.47 10.82
N ALA A 148 25.90 -13.07 10.60
CA ALA A 148 24.96 -13.37 11.67
C ALA A 148 24.29 -14.72 11.49
N SER A 149 23.98 -15.36 12.63
CA SER A 149 23.10 -16.54 12.64
C SER A 149 21.67 -16.05 12.74
N VAL A 150 20.87 -16.35 11.71
CA VAL A 150 19.50 -15.83 11.52
C VAL A 150 18.53 -16.96 11.24
N LYS A 151 17.26 -16.75 11.58
CA LYS A 151 16.17 -17.64 11.20
C LYS A 151 15.63 -17.19 9.83
N PRO A 152 15.76 -18.04 8.79
CA PRO A 152 15.23 -17.72 7.48
C PRO A 152 13.72 -17.96 7.44
N GLN A 153 13.00 -17.08 6.75
CA GLN A 153 11.56 -17.19 6.54
C GLN A 153 11.23 -16.84 5.09
N THR A 154 10.19 -17.46 4.55
CA THR A 154 9.60 -17.02 3.29
C THR A 154 8.91 -15.69 3.50
N LEU A 155 8.72 -14.93 2.42
CA LEU A 155 7.98 -13.67 2.50
C LEU A 155 6.50 -13.89 2.91
N GLN A 156 5.92 -15.05 2.66
CA GLN A 156 4.59 -15.46 3.10
C GLN A 156 4.50 -15.69 4.61
N GLU A 157 5.53 -16.32 5.18
CA GLU A 157 5.59 -16.61 6.62
C GLU A 157 5.90 -15.36 7.44
N SER A 158 6.55 -14.39 6.82
CA SER A 158 6.88 -13.12 7.42
C SER A 158 5.74 -12.11 7.28
N ALA A 159 4.56 -12.47 7.74
CA ALA A 159 3.40 -11.59 7.67
C ALA A 159 3.54 -10.37 8.61
N SER A 160 4.50 -9.49 8.30
CA SER A 160 4.47 -8.12 8.82
C SER A 160 3.28 -7.39 8.18
N PRO A 161 2.52 -6.58 8.93
CA PRO A 161 1.35 -5.86 8.43
C PRO A 161 1.63 -4.99 7.19
N TYR A 162 2.87 -4.61 7.01
CA TYR A 162 3.33 -3.74 5.93
C TYR A 162 3.88 -4.48 4.71
N PHE A 163 3.91 -5.82 4.74
CA PHE A 163 4.48 -6.63 3.69
C PHE A 163 3.46 -7.63 3.12
N SER A 164 2.77 -7.27 2.05
CA SER A 164 2.25 -8.30 1.17
C SER A 164 3.44 -8.93 0.43
N GLU A 165 3.45 -10.25 0.28
CA GLU A 165 4.45 -10.99 -0.51
C GLU A 165 4.68 -10.33 -1.88
N SER A 166 3.60 -9.96 -2.55
CA SER A 166 3.62 -9.28 -3.85
C SER A 166 4.40 -7.97 -3.83
N TYR A 167 4.21 -7.13 -2.80
CA TYR A 167 4.93 -5.87 -2.65
C TYR A 167 6.43 -6.11 -2.38
N ALA A 168 6.74 -7.01 -1.46
CA ALA A 168 8.13 -7.33 -1.13
C ALA A 168 8.89 -7.89 -2.33
N LEU A 169 8.26 -8.76 -3.14
CA LEU A 169 8.84 -9.30 -4.37
C LEU A 169 9.09 -8.20 -5.41
N SER A 170 8.15 -7.27 -5.58
CA SER A 170 8.30 -6.15 -6.53
C SER A 170 9.38 -5.17 -6.09
N ASP A 171 9.56 -4.98 -4.77
CA ASP A 171 10.65 -4.16 -4.21
C ASP A 171 12.03 -4.86 -4.27
N GLY A 172 12.10 -6.06 -4.82
CA GLY A 172 13.32 -6.82 -5.04
C GLY A 172 13.72 -7.72 -3.88
N LEU A 173 12.94 -7.76 -2.80
CA LEU A 173 13.19 -8.68 -1.69
C LEU A 173 12.85 -10.12 -2.09
N ARG A 174 13.63 -11.09 -1.58
CA ARG A 174 13.45 -12.50 -1.91
C ARG A 174 13.17 -13.35 -0.68
N MET A 175 13.62 -12.92 0.48
CA MET A 175 13.48 -13.61 1.76
C MET A 175 13.41 -12.60 2.90
N GLN A 176 12.94 -13.08 4.04
CA GLN A 176 13.10 -12.40 5.33
C GLN A 176 13.97 -13.23 6.25
N PHE A 177 14.79 -12.54 7.01
CA PHE A 177 15.59 -13.12 8.08
C PHE A 177 15.19 -12.46 9.40
N THR A 178 15.08 -13.25 10.47
CA THR A 178 14.85 -12.75 11.81
C THR A 178 16.08 -13.00 12.67
N CYS A 179 16.57 -11.96 13.34
CA CYS A 179 17.64 -12.03 14.31
C CYS A 179 17.06 -11.77 15.70
N GLU A 180 17.03 -12.79 16.55
CA GLU A 180 16.35 -12.77 17.85
C GLU A 180 17.23 -12.19 18.97
N GLY A 181 18.54 -12.00 18.76
CA GLY A 181 19.45 -11.47 19.78
C GLY A 181 20.71 -10.86 19.18
N GLU A 182 21.26 -9.87 19.89
CA GLU A 182 22.49 -9.17 19.50
C GLU A 182 23.72 -10.06 19.47
N ASP A 183 23.76 -11.09 20.34
CA ASP A 183 24.78 -12.13 20.42
C ASP A 183 24.88 -13.00 19.16
N LYS A 184 23.85 -13.02 18.33
CA LYS A 184 23.81 -13.73 17.07
C LYS A 184 24.52 -13.00 15.93
N ILE A 185 24.86 -11.72 16.09
CA ILE A 185 25.70 -10.97 15.15
C ILE A 185 27.15 -11.26 15.51
N MET A 186 27.79 -12.12 14.74
CA MET A 186 29.11 -12.65 15.09
C MET A 186 30.25 -11.71 14.77
N GLN A 187 30.17 -10.97 13.66
CA GLN A 187 31.24 -10.08 13.23
C GLN A 187 30.74 -9.01 12.28
N VAL A 188 31.33 -7.80 12.36
CA VAL A 188 31.08 -6.69 11.42
C VAL A 188 32.34 -6.50 10.58
N TYR A 189 32.16 -6.39 9.25
CA TYR A 189 33.22 -6.25 8.26
C TYR A 189 33.12 -4.95 7.49
N ASP A 190 34.16 -4.58 6.76
CA ASP A 190 34.09 -3.50 5.81
C ASP A 190 33.17 -3.82 4.62
N THR A 191 32.57 -2.78 4.03
CA THR A 191 31.65 -2.93 2.91
C THR A 191 32.33 -3.56 1.69
N PRO A 192 31.84 -4.69 1.16
CA PRO A 192 32.41 -5.32 -0.02
C PRO A 192 32.20 -4.45 -1.26
N GLY A 193 33.16 -4.50 -2.20
CA GLY A 193 33.19 -3.67 -3.41
C GLY A 193 31.92 -3.72 -4.25
N ILE A 194 31.19 -4.85 -4.23
CA ILE A 194 29.93 -5.02 -4.97
C ILE A 194 28.78 -4.17 -4.40
N ALA A 195 28.77 -3.91 -3.09
CA ALA A 195 27.74 -3.11 -2.42
C ALA A 195 28.08 -1.60 -2.43
N LEU A 196 29.35 -1.23 -2.64
CA LEU A 196 29.85 0.15 -2.56
C LEU A 196 29.06 1.18 -3.38
N PRO A 197 28.69 0.94 -4.64
CA PRO A 197 27.95 1.95 -5.41
C PRO A 197 26.60 2.27 -4.80
N ARG A 198 25.84 1.24 -4.37
CA ARG A 198 24.50 1.38 -3.78
C ARG A 198 24.58 2.08 -2.42
N VAL A 199 25.50 1.64 -1.57
CA VAL A 199 25.75 2.26 -0.25
C VAL A 199 26.20 3.71 -0.40
N SER A 200 27.08 4.01 -1.36
CA SER A 200 27.56 5.38 -1.58
C SER A 200 26.45 6.31 -2.04
N LEU A 201 25.57 5.85 -2.95
CA LEU A 201 24.40 6.62 -3.40
C LEU A 201 23.41 6.85 -2.24
N HIS A 202 23.16 5.85 -1.42
CA HIS A 202 22.30 5.99 -0.25
C HIS A 202 22.88 6.96 0.79
N ARG A 203 24.19 6.86 1.09
CA ARG A 203 24.90 7.83 1.94
C ARG A 203 24.83 9.25 1.39
N LEU A 204 25.00 9.42 0.06
CA LEU A 204 24.85 10.70 -0.60
C LEU A 204 23.43 11.24 -0.47
N ASN A 205 22.41 10.42 -0.73
CA ASN A 205 21.00 10.80 -0.57
C ASN A 205 20.72 11.29 0.86
N ASN A 206 21.15 10.53 1.89
CA ASN A 206 21.00 10.92 3.28
C ASN A 206 21.76 12.20 3.64
N ALA A 207 22.96 12.42 3.10
CA ALA A 207 23.71 13.66 3.32
C ALA A 207 22.99 14.88 2.71
N LEU A 208 22.42 14.73 1.52
CA LEU A 208 21.61 15.77 0.88
C LEU A 208 20.32 16.05 1.65
N CYS A 209 19.66 15.00 2.18
CA CYS A 209 18.50 15.16 3.06
C CYS A 209 18.85 15.94 4.32
N ARG A 210 19.94 15.61 5.00
CA ARG A 210 20.40 16.35 6.19
C ARG A 210 20.66 17.82 5.87
N ALA A 211 21.32 18.11 4.76
CA ALA A 211 21.55 19.49 4.33
C ALA A 211 20.26 20.28 4.10
N LEU A 212 19.22 19.65 3.53
CA LEU A 212 17.89 20.26 3.40
C LEU A 212 17.19 20.48 4.73
N ILE A 213 17.29 19.51 5.65
CA ILE A 213 16.69 19.59 6.98
C ILE A 213 17.37 20.69 7.78
N ASP A 214 18.70 20.79 7.75
CA ASP A 214 19.45 21.84 8.42
C ASP A 214 19.08 23.25 7.90
N ALA A 215 18.82 23.37 6.59
CA ALA A 215 18.44 24.64 5.99
C ALA A 215 16.96 24.99 6.21
N CYS A 216 16.04 24.04 6.07
CA CYS A 216 14.59 24.28 6.02
C CYS A 216 13.87 24.00 7.36
N GLY A 217 14.50 23.29 8.31
CA GLY A 217 13.87 22.73 9.51
C GLY A 217 13.38 21.30 9.29
N LYS A 218 13.12 20.57 10.40
CA LYS A 218 12.82 19.13 10.39
C LYS A 218 11.62 18.79 9.51
N ASP A 219 10.47 19.37 9.79
CA ASP A 219 9.19 18.98 9.15
C ASP A 219 9.16 19.42 7.68
N CYS A 220 9.48 20.67 7.43
CA CYS A 220 9.54 21.23 6.07
C CYS A 220 10.64 20.57 5.24
N GLY A 221 11.83 20.37 5.81
CA GLY A 221 12.94 19.66 5.17
C GLY A 221 12.60 18.21 4.87
N GLY A 222 11.92 17.50 5.80
CA GLY A 222 11.43 16.15 5.63
C GLY A 222 10.48 16.00 4.43
N LEU A 223 9.54 16.92 4.27
CA LEU A 223 8.65 16.95 3.09
C LEU A 223 9.46 17.14 1.79
N VAL A 224 10.40 18.08 1.76
CA VAL A 224 11.22 18.32 0.56
C VAL A 224 12.12 17.12 0.24
N CYS A 225 12.65 16.43 1.26
CA CYS A 225 13.40 15.18 1.08
C CYS A 225 12.55 14.08 0.43
N ALA A 226 11.31 13.91 0.90
CA ALA A 226 10.38 12.95 0.32
C ALA A 226 10.06 13.29 -1.15
N LEU A 227 9.75 14.56 -1.43
CA LEU A 227 9.37 15.02 -2.78
C LEU A 227 10.55 15.02 -3.77
N LEU A 228 11.73 15.51 -3.37
CA LEU A 228 12.87 15.71 -4.25
C LEU A 228 13.80 14.50 -4.33
N LEU A 229 14.09 13.87 -3.20
CA LEU A 229 15.06 12.79 -3.10
C LEU A 229 14.44 11.40 -2.93
N GLY A 230 13.11 11.34 -2.79
CA GLY A 230 12.36 10.09 -2.61
C GLY A 230 12.54 9.47 -1.21
N ASN A 231 13.21 10.15 -0.31
CA ASN A 231 13.53 9.66 1.02
C ASN A 231 12.46 10.09 2.02
N ARG A 232 11.61 9.14 2.42
CA ARG A 232 10.50 9.35 3.34
C ARG A 232 10.85 9.15 4.81
N SER A 233 12.08 8.70 5.13
CA SER A 233 12.49 8.41 6.51
C SER A 233 12.48 9.64 7.41
N TYR A 234 12.47 10.83 6.83
CA TYR A 234 12.41 12.11 7.54
C TYR A 234 11.04 12.80 7.47
N LEU A 235 10.08 12.19 6.78
CA LEU A 235 8.73 12.73 6.66
C LEU A 235 7.96 12.44 7.94
N ASP A 236 7.26 13.46 8.45
CA ASP A 236 6.34 13.28 9.56
C ASP A 236 5.16 12.37 9.17
N GLY A 237 4.85 11.40 10.02
CA GLY A 237 3.80 10.42 9.76
C GLY A 237 2.41 11.05 9.68
N THR A 238 2.12 12.05 10.53
CA THR A 238 0.83 12.76 10.51
C THR A 238 0.64 13.49 9.19
N LEU A 239 1.68 14.15 8.68
CA LEU A 239 1.65 14.80 7.38
C LEU A 239 1.48 13.79 6.22
N ALA A 240 2.13 12.63 6.30
CA ALA A 240 1.96 11.57 5.31
C ALA A 240 0.51 11.06 5.26
N ARG A 241 -0.13 10.87 6.42
CA ARG A 241 -1.54 10.54 6.56
C ARG A 241 -2.45 11.60 5.97
N ASP A 242 -2.19 12.89 6.24
CA ASP A 242 -2.99 14.00 5.73
C ASP A 242 -2.93 14.09 4.21
N PHE A 243 -1.76 13.86 3.60
CA PHE A 243 -1.63 13.68 2.16
C PHE A 243 -2.47 12.51 1.63
N SER A 244 -2.49 11.41 2.36
CA SER A 244 -3.26 10.22 1.98
C SER A 244 -4.76 10.49 2.03
N ARG A 245 -5.26 11.04 3.13
CA ARG A 245 -6.69 11.32 3.32
C ARG A 245 -7.19 12.40 2.36
N ALA A 246 -6.38 13.42 2.09
CA ALA A 246 -6.68 14.42 1.07
C ALA A 246 -6.60 13.89 -0.39
N GLY A 247 -6.16 12.65 -0.61
CA GLY A 247 -6.03 12.02 -1.93
C GLY A 247 -4.79 12.43 -2.72
N ALA A 248 -3.76 12.89 -2.03
CA ALA A 248 -2.50 13.36 -2.60
C ALA A 248 -1.30 12.42 -2.32
N SER A 249 -1.51 11.18 -1.82
CA SER A 249 -0.44 10.21 -1.55
C SER A 249 0.47 9.98 -2.76
N HIS A 250 -0.10 10.02 -3.97
CA HIS A 250 0.62 9.87 -5.23
C HIS A 250 1.65 11.00 -5.48
N MET A 251 1.53 12.14 -4.79
CA MET A 251 2.50 13.23 -4.83
C MET A 251 3.70 12.99 -3.91
N LEU A 252 3.53 12.25 -2.81
CA LEU A 252 4.65 11.85 -1.94
C LEU A 252 5.49 10.74 -2.56
N ALA A 253 4.92 9.95 -3.47
CA ALA A 253 5.67 9.00 -4.27
C ALA A 253 6.39 9.73 -5.41
N LEU A 254 7.66 9.39 -5.65
CA LEU A 254 8.37 9.88 -6.83
C LEU A 254 7.61 9.51 -8.09
N SER A 255 7.05 10.51 -8.74
CA SER A 255 6.16 10.33 -9.90
C SER A 255 6.78 10.89 -11.19
N GLY A 256 6.15 10.53 -12.32
CA GLY A 256 6.52 11.11 -13.62
C GLY A 256 6.43 12.64 -13.66
N MET A 257 5.55 13.24 -12.85
CA MET A 257 5.42 14.69 -12.71
C MET A 257 6.71 15.30 -12.12
N HIS A 258 7.25 14.71 -11.05
CA HIS A 258 8.50 15.17 -10.41
C HIS A 258 9.68 15.16 -11.41
N VAL A 259 9.88 14.04 -12.10
CA VAL A 259 10.92 13.91 -13.14
C VAL A 259 10.72 14.94 -14.23
N SER A 260 9.48 15.13 -14.72
CA SER A 260 9.18 16.07 -15.80
C SER A 260 9.43 17.52 -15.38
N ILE A 261 9.08 17.92 -14.17
CA ILE A 261 9.31 19.27 -13.65
C ILE A 261 10.81 19.54 -13.52
N LEU A 262 11.56 18.60 -12.91
CA LEU A 262 13.00 18.76 -12.71
C LEU A 262 13.75 18.77 -14.03
N MET A 263 13.46 17.83 -14.94
CA MET A 263 14.10 17.79 -16.26
C MET A 263 13.70 18.99 -17.10
N GLY A 264 12.47 19.49 -16.98
CA GLY A 264 12.02 20.75 -17.58
C GLY A 264 12.80 21.95 -17.07
N ALA A 265 13.00 22.06 -15.76
CA ALA A 265 13.77 23.13 -15.13
C ALA A 265 15.25 23.10 -15.59
N VAL A 266 15.88 21.91 -15.56
CA VAL A 266 17.26 21.72 -16.08
C VAL A 266 17.34 22.07 -17.57
N GLY A 267 16.37 21.60 -18.37
CA GLY A 267 16.31 21.90 -19.81
C GLY A 267 16.18 23.38 -20.11
N LEU A 268 15.38 24.12 -19.32
CA LEU A 268 15.27 25.58 -19.42
C LEU A 268 16.58 26.29 -19.03
N ALA A 269 17.22 25.83 -17.94
CA ALA A 269 18.52 26.38 -17.52
C ALA A 269 19.58 26.18 -18.61
N LEU A 270 19.72 24.98 -19.16
CA LEU A 270 20.64 24.67 -20.25
C LEU A 270 20.33 25.49 -21.53
N ALA A 271 19.03 25.73 -21.79
CA ALA A 271 18.61 26.56 -22.91
C ALA A 271 18.99 28.04 -22.73
N LYS A 272 18.82 28.57 -21.50
CA LYS A 272 19.25 29.94 -21.15
C LYS A 272 20.79 30.09 -21.23
N LEU A 273 21.53 29.05 -20.85
CA LEU A 273 22.99 28.97 -20.99
C LEU A 273 23.45 28.78 -22.46
N ARG A 274 22.48 28.75 -23.40
CA ARG A 274 22.74 28.57 -24.84
C ARG A 274 23.49 27.28 -25.19
N VAL A 275 23.35 26.22 -24.37
CA VAL A 275 23.94 24.90 -24.66
C VAL A 275 23.37 24.37 -25.97
N HIS A 276 24.26 23.87 -26.85
CA HIS A 276 23.87 23.29 -28.13
C HIS A 276 22.85 22.18 -27.99
N ARG A 277 21.86 22.11 -28.87
CA ARG A 277 20.69 21.24 -28.78
C ARG A 277 21.03 19.75 -28.55
N LYS A 278 22.03 19.19 -29.28
CA LYS A 278 22.46 17.79 -29.10
C LYS A 278 23.12 17.57 -27.74
N ALA A 279 24.02 18.50 -27.33
CA ALA A 279 24.64 18.43 -26.01
C ALA A 279 23.61 18.53 -24.89
N ARG A 280 22.58 19.39 -25.05
CA ARG A 280 21.48 19.48 -24.10
C ARG A 280 20.71 18.16 -23.96
N ALA A 281 20.41 17.45 -25.06
CA ALA A 281 19.75 16.16 -25.01
C ALA A 281 20.61 15.12 -24.26
N VAL A 282 21.91 15.07 -24.50
CA VAL A 282 22.83 14.15 -23.78
C VAL A 282 22.91 14.50 -22.30
N LEU A 283 23.04 15.79 -21.96
CA LEU A 283 23.09 16.26 -20.57
C LEU A 283 21.77 15.96 -19.82
N LEU A 284 20.60 16.18 -20.45
CA LEU A 284 19.31 15.84 -19.86
C LEU A 284 19.18 14.34 -19.60
N THR A 285 19.61 13.50 -20.54
CA THR A 285 19.61 12.04 -20.37
C THR A 285 20.52 11.63 -19.21
N GLY A 286 21.74 12.15 -19.15
CA GLY A 286 22.68 11.87 -18.06
C GLY A 286 22.16 12.33 -16.70
N THR A 287 21.59 13.55 -16.64
CA THR A 287 20.97 14.08 -15.41
C THR A 287 19.77 13.22 -14.96
N ALA A 288 18.91 12.78 -15.89
CA ALA A 288 17.77 11.96 -15.58
C ALA A 288 18.18 10.58 -15.02
N ILE A 289 19.21 9.95 -15.62
CA ILE A 289 19.75 8.66 -15.15
C ILE A 289 20.42 8.84 -13.77
N GLY A 290 21.24 9.88 -13.59
CA GLY A 290 21.88 10.19 -12.31
C GLY A 290 20.86 10.45 -11.20
N TYR A 291 19.79 11.19 -11.51
CA TYR A 291 18.67 11.42 -10.60
C TYR A 291 17.95 10.12 -10.22
N LEU A 292 17.68 9.25 -11.19
CA LEU A 292 17.07 7.93 -10.95
C LEU A 292 17.92 7.08 -9.99
N MET A 293 19.23 7.04 -10.20
CA MET A 293 20.15 6.30 -9.33
C MET A 293 20.17 6.88 -7.91
N LEU A 294 20.18 8.21 -7.78
CA LEU A 294 20.19 8.90 -6.49
C LEU A 294 18.90 8.64 -5.68
N THR A 295 17.76 8.47 -6.34
CA THR A 295 16.44 8.34 -5.72
C THR A 295 15.98 6.88 -5.50
N GLY A 296 16.88 5.90 -5.62
CA GLY A 296 16.62 4.50 -5.28
C GLY A 296 15.86 3.72 -6.36
N MET A 297 15.77 4.23 -7.61
CA MET A 297 15.26 3.51 -8.79
C MET A 297 13.82 3.00 -8.68
N SER A 298 12.92 3.74 -7.99
CA SER A 298 11.51 3.35 -7.94
C SER A 298 10.92 3.13 -9.35
N ILE A 299 10.02 2.16 -9.50
CA ILE A 299 9.48 1.76 -10.81
C ILE A 299 8.77 2.93 -11.52
N SER A 300 8.05 3.77 -10.77
CA SER A 300 7.39 4.96 -11.33
C SER A 300 8.39 5.99 -11.86
N ALA A 301 9.51 6.22 -11.14
CA ALA A 301 10.59 7.10 -11.60
C ALA A 301 11.32 6.47 -12.79
N THR A 302 11.61 5.18 -12.75
CA THR A 302 12.24 4.42 -13.86
C THR A 302 11.45 4.57 -15.16
N ARG A 303 10.12 4.42 -15.11
CA ARG A 303 9.25 4.66 -16.27
C ARG A 303 9.41 6.08 -16.81
N ALA A 304 9.34 7.09 -15.94
CA ALA A 304 9.40 8.48 -16.36
C ALA A 304 10.76 8.83 -16.98
N VAL A 305 11.85 8.39 -16.36
CA VAL A 305 13.21 8.57 -16.86
C VAL A 305 13.38 7.84 -18.20
N ALA A 306 12.92 6.60 -18.33
CA ALA A 306 12.97 5.86 -19.59
C ALA A 306 12.22 6.59 -20.72
N MET A 307 11.03 7.14 -20.43
CA MET A 307 10.29 7.96 -21.40
C MET A 307 11.06 9.24 -21.78
N VAL A 308 11.69 9.92 -20.83
CA VAL A 308 12.55 11.07 -21.11
C VAL A 308 13.75 10.67 -21.99
N CYS A 309 14.41 9.56 -21.67
CA CYS A 309 15.54 9.05 -22.47
C CYS A 309 15.13 8.73 -23.90
N ILE A 310 13.99 8.05 -24.11
CA ILE A 310 13.46 7.74 -25.44
C ILE A 310 13.09 9.03 -26.19
N LEU A 311 12.51 10.01 -25.52
CA LEU A 311 12.20 11.31 -26.11
C LEU A 311 13.45 12.02 -26.59
N GLN A 312 14.51 12.07 -25.76
CA GLN A 312 15.79 12.68 -26.15
C GLN A 312 16.47 11.90 -27.28
N LEU A 313 16.39 10.56 -27.24
CA LEU A 313 16.94 9.71 -28.29
C LEU A 313 16.18 9.91 -29.61
N SER A 314 14.85 9.95 -29.60
CA SER A 314 14.02 10.26 -30.79
C SER A 314 14.41 11.61 -31.40
N TYR A 315 14.65 12.60 -30.54
CA TYR A 315 15.10 13.92 -30.95
C TYR A 315 16.50 13.87 -31.62
N LEU A 316 17.47 13.12 -31.04
CA LEU A 316 18.82 12.97 -31.59
C LEU A 316 18.81 12.23 -32.92
N LEU A 317 17.94 11.26 -33.10
CA LEU A 317 17.78 10.44 -34.30
C LEU A 317 16.87 11.08 -35.35
N ALA A 318 16.27 12.25 -35.08
CA ALA A 318 15.26 12.92 -35.89
C ALA A 318 14.07 11.96 -36.23
N ALA A 319 13.67 11.10 -35.26
CA ALA A 319 12.60 10.14 -35.40
C ALA A 319 11.31 10.66 -34.76
N ASP A 320 10.17 10.30 -35.35
CA ASP A 320 8.87 10.64 -34.76
C ASP A 320 8.64 9.87 -33.46
N ASN A 321 8.17 10.58 -32.43
CA ASN A 321 7.83 9.98 -31.16
C ASN A 321 6.30 9.83 -31.02
N ASN A 322 5.84 8.61 -30.73
CA ASN A 322 4.45 8.32 -30.41
C ASN A 322 4.34 7.91 -28.95
N THR A 323 3.69 8.74 -28.13
CA THR A 323 3.60 8.55 -26.66
C THR A 323 3.08 7.18 -26.25
N LEU A 324 2.06 6.63 -26.96
CA LEU A 324 1.53 5.29 -26.67
C LEU A 324 2.53 4.19 -27.00
N SER A 325 3.24 4.29 -28.13
CA SER A 325 4.28 3.32 -28.50
C SER A 325 5.45 3.37 -27.53
N THR A 326 5.83 4.56 -27.09
CA THR A 326 6.87 4.75 -26.07
C THR A 326 6.44 4.17 -24.73
N LEU A 327 5.20 4.44 -24.29
CA LEU A 327 4.64 3.88 -23.05
C LEU A 327 4.63 2.35 -23.08
N GLY A 328 4.14 1.75 -24.17
CA GLY A 328 4.14 0.30 -24.37
C GLY A 328 5.54 -0.30 -24.35
N LEU A 329 6.49 0.32 -25.06
CA LEU A 329 7.89 -0.12 -25.12
C LEU A 329 8.55 -0.09 -23.73
N VAL A 330 8.35 0.98 -22.98
CA VAL A 330 8.89 1.11 -21.61
C VAL A 330 8.26 0.07 -20.68
N GLY A 331 6.94 -0.12 -20.74
CA GLY A 331 6.25 -1.14 -19.92
C GLY A 331 6.72 -2.55 -20.22
N ALA A 332 6.79 -2.92 -21.50
CA ALA A 332 7.31 -4.22 -21.91
C ALA A 332 8.79 -4.40 -21.54
N GLY A 333 9.61 -3.34 -21.68
CA GLY A 333 11.02 -3.35 -21.29
C GLY A 333 11.22 -3.57 -19.80
N ILE A 334 10.44 -2.89 -18.93
CA ILE A 334 10.51 -3.08 -17.49
C ILE A 334 10.15 -4.54 -17.14
N LEU A 335 9.04 -5.07 -17.65
CA LEU A 335 8.61 -6.45 -17.37
C LEU A 335 9.55 -7.52 -17.95
N LEU A 336 10.29 -7.21 -19.01
CA LEU A 336 11.33 -8.12 -19.54
C LEU A 336 12.58 -8.15 -18.66
N LEU A 337 12.95 -6.98 -18.08
CA LEU A 337 14.12 -6.85 -17.22
C LEU A 337 13.82 -7.34 -15.80
N ASP A 338 12.63 -7.05 -15.32
CA ASP A 338 12.16 -7.42 -13.99
C ASP A 338 10.69 -7.89 -14.04
N PRO A 339 10.45 -9.21 -14.17
CA PRO A 339 9.10 -9.79 -14.18
C PRO A 339 8.31 -9.54 -12.89
N TYR A 340 8.98 -9.32 -11.75
CA TYR A 340 8.31 -9.04 -10.48
C TYR A 340 7.60 -7.69 -10.47
N SER A 341 7.95 -6.78 -11.36
CA SER A 341 7.24 -5.51 -11.55
C SER A 341 5.74 -5.67 -11.86
N VAL A 342 5.29 -6.86 -12.27
CA VAL A 342 3.86 -7.16 -12.45
C VAL A 342 3.07 -7.05 -11.13
N CYS A 343 3.73 -7.25 -9.99
CA CYS A 343 3.14 -7.17 -8.65
C CYS A 343 3.21 -5.75 -8.05
N ASP A 344 3.95 -4.83 -8.69
CA ASP A 344 4.16 -3.49 -8.16
C ASP A 344 2.95 -2.58 -8.38
N ALA A 345 2.38 -2.08 -7.28
CA ALA A 345 1.27 -1.14 -7.31
C ALA A 345 1.61 0.15 -8.08
N GLY A 346 2.85 0.65 -7.91
CA GLY A 346 3.34 1.83 -8.61
C GLY A 346 3.44 1.62 -10.11
N PHE A 347 3.85 0.40 -10.55
CA PHE A 347 3.82 0.03 -11.97
C PHE A 347 2.39 0.07 -12.50
N ILE A 348 1.48 -0.68 -11.89
CA ILE A 348 0.10 -0.84 -12.38
C ILE A 348 -0.61 0.51 -12.43
N LEU A 349 -0.66 1.23 -11.28
CA LEU A 349 -1.37 2.50 -11.18
C LEU A 349 -0.79 3.56 -12.11
N SER A 350 0.54 3.63 -12.22
CA SER A 350 1.23 4.63 -13.02
C SER A 350 1.05 4.40 -14.53
N PHE A 351 1.13 3.15 -15.01
CA PHE A 351 0.90 2.83 -16.43
C PHE A 351 -0.56 3.00 -16.82
N VAL A 352 -1.50 2.53 -15.99
CA VAL A 352 -2.94 2.66 -16.25
C VAL A 352 -3.38 4.12 -16.23
N ALA A 353 -2.92 4.93 -15.26
CA ALA A 353 -3.18 6.37 -15.22
C ALA A 353 -2.67 7.06 -16.49
N THR A 354 -1.40 6.82 -16.87
CA THR A 354 -0.79 7.45 -18.04
C THR A 354 -1.51 7.03 -19.34
N PHE A 355 -1.85 5.75 -19.47
CA PHE A 355 -2.63 5.25 -20.60
C PHE A 355 -3.99 5.94 -20.67
N GLY A 356 -4.73 6.00 -19.56
CA GLY A 356 -6.03 6.67 -19.47
C GLY A 356 -5.95 8.15 -19.87
N ILE A 357 -4.98 8.88 -19.32
CA ILE A 357 -4.77 10.30 -19.66
C ILE A 357 -4.48 10.47 -21.15
N VAL A 358 -3.52 9.74 -21.71
CA VAL A 358 -3.11 9.87 -23.12
C VAL A 358 -4.24 9.53 -24.08
N VAL A 359 -5.15 8.62 -23.71
CA VAL A 359 -6.20 8.13 -24.59
C VAL A 359 -7.52 8.89 -24.41
N LEU A 360 -7.93 9.18 -23.17
CA LEU A 360 -9.23 9.77 -22.86
C LEU A 360 -9.24 11.30 -22.85
N VAL A 361 -8.16 11.94 -22.37
CA VAL A 361 -8.13 13.41 -22.24
C VAL A 361 -8.25 14.13 -23.58
N PRO A 362 -7.50 13.79 -24.66
CA PRO A 362 -7.58 14.54 -25.91
C PRO A 362 -8.99 14.64 -26.51
N PRO A 363 -9.75 13.53 -26.69
CA PRO A 363 -11.09 13.63 -27.25
C PRO A 363 -12.08 14.36 -26.34
N MET A 364 -11.92 14.26 -25.02
CA MET A 364 -12.76 14.97 -24.05
C MET A 364 -12.46 16.47 -24.04
N HIS A 365 -11.17 16.84 -24.08
CA HIS A 365 -10.72 18.22 -24.15
C HIS A 365 -11.21 18.91 -25.45
N GLU A 366 -11.09 18.26 -26.61
CA GLU A 366 -11.62 18.77 -27.89
C GLU A 366 -13.12 19.03 -27.80
N TYR A 367 -13.88 18.10 -27.20
CA TYR A 367 -15.32 18.29 -26.99
C TYR A 367 -15.65 19.46 -26.08
N LEU A 368 -15.00 19.55 -24.91
CA LEU A 368 -15.21 20.63 -23.96
C LEU A 368 -14.84 21.99 -24.58
N LYS A 369 -13.72 22.07 -25.28
CA LYS A 369 -13.28 23.27 -25.99
C LYS A 369 -14.30 23.73 -27.03
N ALA A 370 -14.76 22.83 -27.89
CA ALA A 370 -15.78 23.13 -28.90
C ALA A 370 -17.09 23.63 -28.23
N ARG A 371 -17.45 23.06 -27.06
CA ARG A 371 -18.66 23.47 -26.33
C ARG A 371 -18.50 24.82 -25.65
N THR A 372 -17.36 25.09 -25.00
CA THR A 372 -17.07 26.38 -24.39
C THR A 372 -16.98 27.50 -25.43
N GLU A 373 -16.34 27.27 -26.58
CA GLU A 373 -16.29 28.23 -27.69
C GLU A 373 -17.67 28.49 -28.29
N SER A 374 -18.57 27.51 -28.30
CA SER A 374 -19.96 27.69 -28.76
C SER A 374 -20.83 28.49 -27.78
N LEU A 375 -20.53 28.43 -26.47
CA LEU A 375 -21.27 29.13 -25.42
C LEU A 375 -20.75 30.56 -25.17
N ALA A 376 -19.45 30.77 -25.33
CA ALA A 376 -18.81 32.07 -25.11
C ALA A 376 -17.66 32.25 -26.11
N LYS A 377 -17.78 33.23 -27.03
CA LYS A 377 -16.66 33.61 -27.88
C LYS A 377 -15.50 34.14 -27.03
N PRO A 378 -14.23 33.74 -27.36
CA PRO A 378 -13.10 34.24 -26.58
C PRO A 378 -13.07 35.77 -26.58
N PRO A 379 -12.92 36.38 -25.40
CA PRO A 379 -13.03 37.82 -25.26
C PRO A 379 -11.87 38.55 -25.94
N HIS A 380 -12.14 39.67 -26.62
CA HIS A 380 -11.11 40.47 -27.30
C HIS A 380 -10.24 41.27 -26.35
N HIS A 381 -10.69 41.55 -25.11
CA HIS A 381 -9.94 42.31 -24.10
C HIS A 381 -8.83 41.48 -23.46
N LYS A 382 -7.58 41.98 -23.40
CA LYS A 382 -6.41 41.31 -22.85
C LYS A 382 -6.62 40.70 -21.45
N ALA A 383 -7.25 41.45 -20.54
CA ALA A 383 -7.54 40.98 -19.17
C ALA A 383 -8.56 39.84 -19.16
N LYS A 384 -9.66 39.93 -19.90
CA LYS A 384 -10.66 38.88 -20.03
C LYS A 384 -10.11 37.65 -20.73
N LYS A 385 -9.22 37.81 -21.72
CA LYS A 385 -8.51 36.70 -22.38
C LYS A 385 -7.60 35.96 -21.42
N ARG A 386 -6.94 36.65 -20.48
CA ARG A 386 -6.11 36.03 -19.44
C ARG A 386 -6.95 35.22 -18.45
N ILE A 387 -8.07 35.79 -17.99
CA ILE A 387 -9.02 35.08 -17.08
C ILE A 387 -9.58 33.83 -17.77
N TYR A 388 -9.99 33.95 -19.04
CA TYR A 388 -10.49 32.81 -19.82
C TYR A 388 -9.41 31.71 -19.98
N GLY A 389 -8.14 32.10 -20.25
CA GLY A 389 -7.02 31.18 -20.30
C GLY A 389 -6.76 30.46 -18.97
N MET A 390 -6.85 31.18 -17.85
CA MET A 390 -6.74 30.59 -16.51
C MET A 390 -7.90 29.61 -16.21
N ALA A 391 -9.13 29.99 -16.51
CA ALA A 391 -10.29 29.10 -16.33
C ALA A 391 -10.18 27.84 -17.20
N SER A 392 -9.70 27.97 -18.44
CA SER A 392 -9.47 26.82 -19.33
C SER A 392 -8.38 25.89 -18.76
N ALA A 393 -7.28 26.44 -18.22
CA ALA A 393 -6.21 25.65 -17.61
C ALA A 393 -6.68 24.90 -16.35
N VAL A 394 -7.49 25.55 -15.51
CA VAL A 394 -8.12 24.91 -14.34
C VAL A 394 -9.02 23.76 -14.77
N LEU A 395 -9.90 24.00 -15.76
CA LEU A 395 -10.79 22.96 -16.27
C LEU A 395 -10.03 21.77 -16.87
N GLU A 396 -8.95 22.04 -17.61
CA GLU A 396 -8.09 21.00 -18.18
C GLU A 396 -7.39 20.17 -17.09
N THR A 397 -6.87 20.83 -16.05
CA THR A 397 -6.22 20.12 -14.92
C THR A 397 -7.24 19.27 -14.16
N LEU A 398 -8.43 19.77 -13.91
CA LEU A 398 -9.52 18.98 -13.29
C LEU A 398 -9.91 17.78 -14.16
N LEU A 399 -10.03 17.98 -15.48
CA LEU A 399 -10.33 16.90 -16.40
C LEU A 399 -9.25 15.81 -16.36
N ILE A 400 -7.97 16.19 -16.35
CA ILE A 400 -6.85 15.25 -16.22
C ILE A 400 -6.96 14.46 -14.91
N GLY A 401 -7.22 15.16 -13.80
CA GLY A 401 -7.37 14.53 -12.48
C GLY A 401 -8.54 13.53 -12.43
N ILE A 402 -9.71 13.92 -12.93
CA ILE A 402 -10.90 13.04 -12.98
C ILE A 402 -10.64 11.81 -13.86
N VAL A 403 -10.04 12.01 -15.03
CA VAL A 403 -9.71 10.91 -15.95
C VAL A 403 -8.67 9.98 -15.34
N ALA A 404 -7.68 10.52 -14.65
CA ALA A 404 -6.68 9.72 -13.94
C ALA A 404 -7.34 8.86 -12.85
N CYS A 405 -8.16 9.46 -11.98
CA CYS A 405 -8.93 8.73 -10.95
C CYS A 405 -9.81 7.64 -11.55
N PHE A 406 -10.53 7.94 -12.64
CA PHE A 406 -11.35 6.96 -13.34
C PHE A 406 -10.50 5.81 -13.91
N ALA A 407 -9.37 6.11 -14.54
CA ALA A 407 -8.51 5.09 -15.12
C ALA A 407 -7.96 4.12 -14.07
N VAL A 408 -7.51 4.64 -12.91
CA VAL A 408 -6.95 3.81 -11.83
C VAL A 408 -8.02 3.21 -10.90
N PHE A 409 -9.30 3.50 -11.10
CA PHE A 409 -10.37 3.10 -10.19
C PHE A 409 -10.40 1.59 -9.96
N VAL A 410 -10.45 0.79 -11.04
CA VAL A 410 -10.49 -0.67 -10.93
C VAL A 410 -9.23 -1.25 -10.27
N PRO A 411 -7.99 -0.91 -10.70
CA PRO A 411 -6.80 -1.35 -9.98
C PRO A 411 -6.80 -0.92 -8.50
N SER A 412 -7.27 0.29 -8.19
CA SER A 412 -7.31 0.77 -6.80
C SER A 412 -8.27 -0.03 -5.92
N CYS A 413 -9.36 -0.59 -6.48
CA CYS A 413 -10.28 -1.46 -5.74
C CYS A 413 -9.57 -2.73 -5.19
N PHE A 414 -8.58 -3.25 -5.92
CA PHE A 414 -7.91 -4.51 -5.58
C PHE A 414 -6.54 -4.32 -4.92
N ILE A 415 -5.90 -3.16 -5.11
CA ILE A 415 -4.53 -2.92 -4.64
C ILE A 415 -4.53 -2.02 -3.39
N VAL A 416 -5.32 -0.94 -3.40
CA VAL A 416 -5.31 0.09 -2.36
C VAL A 416 -6.50 -0.05 -1.40
N GLY A 417 -7.66 -0.44 -1.94
CA GLY A 417 -8.90 -0.64 -1.18
C GLY A 417 -9.64 0.64 -0.79
N ASN A 418 -9.03 1.82 -0.99
CA ASN A 418 -9.66 3.10 -0.70
C ASN A 418 -9.28 4.18 -1.73
N MET A 419 -10.05 5.26 -1.79
CA MET A 419 -9.78 6.42 -2.64
C MET A 419 -10.41 7.67 -2.04
N SER A 420 -9.67 8.79 -2.05
CA SER A 420 -10.22 10.07 -1.60
C SER A 420 -11.07 10.74 -2.68
N LEU A 421 -12.25 11.19 -2.28
CA LEU A 421 -13.16 11.95 -3.14
C LEU A 421 -12.56 13.30 -3.54
N PHE A 422 -11.70 13.87 -2.71
CA PHE A 422 -11.09 15.19 -2.93
C PHE A 422 -9.89 15.17 -3.87
N SER A 423 -9.39 14.00 -4.27
CA SER A 423 -8.15 13.84 -5.04
C SER A 423 -8.01 14.77 -6.27
N PRO A 424 -9.03 14.98 -7.14
CA PRO A 424 -8.88 15.89 -8.28
C PRO A 424 -8.72 17.37 -7.86
N ILE A 425 -9.40 17.79 -6.79
CA ILE A 425 -9.34 19.18 -6.29
C ILE A 425 -8.01 19.41 -5.57
N THR A 426 -7.61 18.46 -4.72
CA THR A 426 -6.33 18.49 -4.01
C THR A 426 -5.17 18.51 -4.99
N THR A 427 -5.22 17.69 -6.04
CA THR A 427 -4.21 17.67 -7.11
C THR A 427 -4.13 19.03 -7.81
N LEU A 428 -5.25 19.66 -8.13
CA LEU A 428 -5.28 20.98 -8.76
C LEU A 428 -4.58 22.03 -7.88
N LEU A 429 -4.86 22.05 -6.58
CA LEU A 429 -4.33 23.07 -5.67
C LEU A 429 -2.88 22.80 -5.25
N LEU A 430 -2.52 21.56 -4.99
CA LEU A 430 -1.18 21.20 -4.53
C LEU A 430 -0.13 21.08 -5.64
N SER A 431 -0.51 20.71 -6.88
CA SER A 431 0.46 20.55 -7.96
C SER A 431 1.37 21.75 -8.18
N PRO A 432 0.90 23.02 -8.22
CA PRO A 432 1.79 24.16 -8.38
C PRO A 432 2.69 24.39 -7.16
N ILE A 433 2.20 24.09 -5.94
CA ILE A 433 2.99 24.21 -4.70
C ILE A 433 4.10 23.14 -4.70
N VAL A 434 3.76 21.89 -4.98
CA VAL A 434 4.73 20.78 -5.07
C VAL A 434 5.77 21.06 -6.17
N ALA A 435 5.35 21.57 -7.32
CA ALA A 435 6.28 21.96 -8.39
C ALA A 435 7.27 23.05 -7.93
N ALA A 436 6.77 24.03 -7.19
CA ALA A 436 7.61 25.09 -6.63
C ALA A 436 8.58 24.55 -5.56
N LEU A 437 8.08 23.70 -4.64
CA LEU A 437 8.92 23.04 -3.62
C LEU A 437 10.05 22.21 -4.24
N LEU A 438 9.75 21.45 -5.30
CA LEU A 438 10.75 20.67 -6.04
C LEU A 438 11.85 21.54 -6.65
N VAL A 439 11.46 22.61 -7.35
CA VAL A 439 12.42 23.51 -8.02
C VAL A 439 13.24 24.28 -6.98
N LEU A 440 12.59 24.83 -5.95
CA LEU A 440 13.27 25.55 -4.87
C LEU A 440 14.20 24.62 -4.08
N GLY A 441 13.78 23.41 -3.75
CA GLY A 441 14.60 22.40 -3.09
C GLY A 441 15.85 22.05 -3.91
N ALA A 442 15.67 21.82 -5.23
CA ALA A 442 16.77 21.56 -6.16
C ALA A 442 17.75 22.75 -6.28
N ILE A 443 17.27 24.00 -6.16
CA ILE A 443 18.11 25.19 -6.12
C ILE A 443 18.81 25.35 -4.76
N THR A 444 18.13 25.05 -3.68
CA THR A 444 18.69 25.20 -2.30
C THR A 444 19.86 24.26 -2.06
N LEU A 445 19.81 23.01 -2.55
CA LEU A 445 20.85 22.01 -2.33
C LEU A 445 22.27 22.49 -2.67
N PRO A 446 22.57 22.96 -3.88
CA PRO A 446 23.92 23.46 -4.22
C PRO A 446 24.26 24.76 -3.49
N LEU A 447 23.28 25.47 -2.93
CA LEU A 447 23.48 26.73 -2.21
C LEU A 447 23.65 26.53 -0.68
N CYS A 448 23.45 25.32 -0.16
CA CYS A 448 23.63 25.02 1.26
C CYS A 448 25.00 25.50 1.83
N PRO A 449 26.14 25.43 1.08
CA PRO A 449 27.41 25.98 1.56
C PRO A 449 27.42 27.51 1.69
N ILE A 450 26.43 28.23 1.16
CA ILE A 450 26.33 29.70 1.20
C ILE A 450 25.10 30.09 2.04
N PRO A 451 25.22 30.22 3.38
CA PRO A 451 24.07 30.35 4.27
C PRO A 451 23.08 31.48 3.94
N PRO A 452 23.49 32.70 3.51
CA PRO A 452 22.52 33.75 3.18
C PRO A 452 21.61 33.38 2.02
N LEU A 453 22.15 32.73 0.96
CA LEU A 453 21.37 32.30 -0.19
C LEU A 453 20.50 31.07 0.15
N ALA A 454 21.06 30.10 0.84
CA ALA A 454 20.31 28.94 1.29
C ALA A 454 19.10 29.35 2.15
N ASN A 455 19.30 30.26 3.12
CA ASN A 455 18.23 30.75 3.99
C ASN A 455 17.15 31.54 3.23
N PHE A 456 17.51 32.29 2.19
CA PHE A 456 16.53 32.97 1.34
C PHE A 456 15.57 31.95 0.68
N PHE A 457 16.12 30.93 0.00
CA PHE A 457 15.31 29.90 -0.67
C PHE A 457 14.57 29.03 0.35
N ALA A 458 15.21 28.67 1.45
CA ALA A 458 14.59 27.91 2.55
C ALA A 458 13.39 28.69 3.16
N THR A 459 13.44 30.02 3.23
CA THR A 459 12.30 30.82 3.69
C THR A 459 11.11 30.72 2.73
N LEU A 460 11.38 30.74 1.40
CA LEU A 460 10.32 30.53 0.41
C LEU A 460 9.71 29.12 0.51
N ILE A 461 10.55 28.11 0.74
CA ILE A 461 10.09 26.71 0.96
C ILE A 461 9.20 26.63 2.21
N ARG A 462 9.64 27.22 3.34
CA ARG A 462 8.83 27.29 4.58
C ARG A 462 7.50 27.99 4.39
N LEU A 463 7.48 29.06 3.59
CA LEU A 463 6.22 29.77 3.28
C LEU A 463 5.24 28.88 2.49
N LEU A 464 5.74 28.14 1.50
CA LEU A 464 4.91 27.20 0.72
C LEU A 464 4.44 26.02 1.59
N TYR A 465 5.29 25.52 2.48
CA TYR A 465 4.92 24.52 3.46
C TYR A 465 3.79 25.00 4.37
N ALA A 466 3.94 26.19 4.96
CA ALA A 466 2.91 26.80 5.81
C ALA A 466 1.59 27.11 5.07
N LEU A 467 1.62 27.19 3.74
CA LEU A 467 0.42 27.36 2.93
C LEU A 467 -0.29 26.01 2.66
N CYS A 468 0.47 24.92 2.48
CA CYS A 468 -0.14 23.63 2.11
C CYS A 468 -0.60 22.80 3.32
N THR A 469 0.06 22.88 4.48
CA THR A 469 -0.28 22.05 5.66
C THR A 469 -1.68 22.31 6.20
N PRO A 470 -2.14 23.55 6.44
CA PRO A 470 -3.50 23.78 6.97
C PRO A 470 -4.60 23.32 6.01
N TYR A 471 -4.32 23.41 4.70
CA TYR A 471 -5.25 22.90 3.69
C TYR A 471 -5.36 21.38 3.73
N LEU A 472 -4.24 20.67 3.88
CA LEU A 472 -4.21 19.22 4.00
C LEU A 472 -4.88 18.75 5.30
N GLU A 473 -4.59 19.37 6.42
CA GLU A 473 -5.22 19.13 7.72
C GLU A 473 -6.74 19.30 7.64
N ALA A 474 -7.20 20.43 7.09
CA ALA A 474 -8.63 20.70 6.95
C ALA A 474 -9.37 19.66 6.10
N LEU A 475 -8.73 19.10 5.06
CA LEU A 475 -9.33 18.02 4.27
C LEU A 475 -9.21 16.66 4.94
N SER A 476 -8.12 16.42 5.64
CA SER A 476 -7.89 15.20 6.41
C SER A 476 -8.89 15.04 7.56
N ASP A 477 -9.32 16.14 8.17
CA ASP A 477 -10.28 16.14 9.27
C ASP A 477 -11.73 15.86 8.85
N ILE A 478 -12.04 15.92 7.55
CA ILE A 478 -13.37 15.61 7.08
C ILE A 478 -13.64 14.11 7.24
N ASP A 479 -14.63 13.76 8.03
CA ASP A 479 -15.09 12.39 8.21
C ASP A 479 -15.60 11.81 6.88
N GLY A 480 -15.21 10.58 6.55
CA GLY A 480 -15.57 9.95 5.29
C GLY A 480 -14.87 10.54 4.05
N ALA A 481 -13.76 11.28 4.21
CA ALA A 481 -12.94 11.77 3.10
C ALA A 481 -12.41 10.64 2.21
N LEU A 482 -12.17 9.47 2.80
CA LEU A 482 -11.80 8.24 2.11
C LEU A 482 -13.04 7.39 1.84
N LEU A 483 -13.22 7.00 0.59
CA LEU A 483 -14.23 6.04 0.17
C LEU A 483 -13.63 4.64 0.17
N SER A 484 -14.29 3.70 0.84
CA SER A 484 -13.92 2.29 0.77
C SER A 484 -14.31 1.70 -0.58
N LEU A 485 -13.33 1.17 -1.30
CA LEU A 485 -13.50 0.50 -2.59
C LEU A 485 -13.62 -1.03 -2.45
N THR A 486 -13.65 -1.55 -1.24
CA THR A 486 -13.72 -3.00 -0.96
C THR A 486 -15.10 -3.59 -1.16
N HIS A 487 -16.16 -2.76 -1.16
CA HIS A 487 -17.52 -3.21 -1.43
C HIS A 487 -17.65 -3.86 -2.82
N THR A 488 -18.16 -5.08 -2.87
CA THR A 488 -18.36 -5.83 -4.13
C THR A 488 -19.18 -5.03 -5.14
N THR A 489 -20.22 -4.32 -4.70
CA THR A 489 -21.03 -3.45 -5.58
C THR A 489 -20.20 -2.35 -6.25
N VAL A 490 -19.29 -1.70 -5.49
CA VAL A 490 -18.40 -0.64 -5.99
C VAL A 490 -17.42 -1.22 -7.01
N GLN A 491 -16.86 -2.39 -6.73
CA GLN A 491 -15.95 -3.10 -7.65
C GLN A 491 -16.66 -3.46 -8.97
N VAL A 492 -17.88 -4.01 -8.90
CA VAL A 492 -18.68 -4.36 -10.08
C VAL A 492 -19.02 -3.12 -10.89
N LEU A 493 -19.45 -2.02 -10.27
CA LEU A 493 -19.70 -0.75 -10.95
C LEU A 493 -18.44 -0.24 -11.65
N GLY A 494 -17.30 -0.27 -10.96
CA GLY A 494 -16.01 0.11 -11.53
C GLY A 494 -15.68 -0.70 -12.80
N ILE A 495 -15.75 -2.03 -12.72
CA ILE A 495 -15.48 -2.93 -13.85
C ILE A 495 -16.42 -2.65 -15.01
N LEU A 496 -17.72 -2.47 -14.74
CA LEU A 496 -18.73 -2.22 -15.79
C LEU A 496 -18.46 -0.88 -16.51
N PHE A 497 -18.22 0.20 -15.79
CA PHE A 497 -18.03 1.51 -16.41
C PHE A 497 -16.64 1.66 -17.06
N CYS A 498 -15.57 1.12 -16.47
CA CYS A 498 -14.26 1.09 -17.11
C CYS A 498 -14.26 0.18 -18.34
N GLY A 499 -14.94 -0.98 -18.29
CA GLY A 499 -15.14 -1.86 -19.43
C GLY A 499 -15.95 -1.19 -20.55
N ALA A 500 -17.02 -0.48 -20.21
CA ALA A 500 -17.80 0.31 -21.17
C ALA A 500 -16.95 1.41 -21.83
N ALA A 501 -16.12 2.13 -21.08
CA ALA A 501 -15.21 3.12 -21.63
C ALA A 501 -14.20 2.48 -22.60
N PHE A 502 -13.64 1.34 -22.22
CA PHE A 502 -12.70 0.60 -23.07
C PHE A 502 -13.37 0.12 -24.37
N ILE A 503 -14.60 -0.42 -24.31
CA ILE A 503 -15.37 -0.82 -25.51
C ILE A 503 -15.63 0.40 -26.39
N LEU A 504 -16.06 1.53 -25.81
CA LEU A 504 -16.29 2.77 -26.57
C LEU A 504 -15.02 3.27 -27.27
N LEU A 505 -13.83 3.07 -26.66
CA LEU A 505 -12.55 3.42 -27.28
C LEU A 505 -12.22 2.57 -28.52
N LEU A 506 -12.66 1.31 -28.56
CA LEU A 506 -12.43 0.40 -29.68
C LEU A 506 -13.39 0.69 -30.85
N LEU A 507 -14.54 1.30 -30.56
CA LEU A 507 -15.56 1.58 -31.61
C LEU A 507 -15.20 2.87 -32.37
N PRO A 508 -15.55 2.94 -33.68
CA PRO A 508 -15.37 4.14 -34.50
C PRO A 508 -16.47 5.19 -34.21
N LEU A 509 -16.38 5.82 -33.01
CA LEU A 509 -17.39 6.77 -32.56
C LEU A 509 -17.40 8.05 -33.40
N LYS A 510 -18.56 8.38 -33.95
CA LYS A 510 -18.83 9.69 -34.59
C LYS A 510 -18.96 10.81 -33.52
N ARG A 511 -19.46 10.47 -32.32
CA ARG A 511 -19.72 11.41 -31.21
C ARG A 511 -18.73 11.15 -30.07
N LYS A 512 -17.65 11.91 -30.01
CA LYS A 512 -16.57 11.76 -29.03
C LYS A 512 -17.03 12.00 -27.58
N TRP A 513 -18.12 12.77 -27.35
CA TRP A 513 -18.66 13.04 -26.02
C TRP A 513 -19.16 11.77 -25.29
N LEU A 514 -19.49 10.71 -26.05
CA LEU A 514 -19.90 9.43 -25.44
C LEU A 514 -18.83 8.85 -24.51
N LEU A 515 -17.55 9.21 -24.68
CA LEU A 515 -16.47 8.79 -23.81
C LEU A 515 -16.50 9.44 -22.42
N SER A 516 -17.25 10.54 -22.23
CA SER A 516 -17.44 11.16 -20.93
C SER A 516 -18.57 10.53 -20.09
N LEU A 517 -19.43 9.72 -20.73
CA LEU A 517 -20.56 9.07 -20.03
C LEU A 517 -20.12 8.06 -18.96
N PRO A 518 -19.20 7.08 -19.22
CA PRO A 518 -18.83 6.10 -18.22
C PRO A 518 -18.24 6.73 -16.93
N PRO A 519 -17.29 7.68 -16.99
CA PRO A 519 -16.81 8.35 -15.80
C PRO A 519 -17.92 9.09 -15.04
N ALA A 520 -18.79 9.83 -15.76
CA ALA A 520 -19.87 10.57 -15.13
C ALA A 520 -20.89 9.63 -14.45
N LEU A 521 -21.25 8.54 -15.11
CA LEU A 521 -22.18 7.55 -14.55
C LEU A 521 -21.57 6.83 -13.35
N LEU A 522 -20.26 6.53 -13.36
CA LEU A 522 -19.58 5.95 -12.20
C LEU A 522 -19.69 6.89 -10.99
N VAL A 523 -19.35 8.18 -11.17
CA VAL A 523 -19.45 9.18 -10.08
C VAL A 523 -20.88 9.28 -9.55
N ILE A 524 -21.88 9.38 -10.42
CA ILE A 524 -23.30 9.43 -10.02
C ILE A 524 -23.68 8.17 -9.24
N SER A 525 -23.30 6.99 -9.73
CA SER A 525 -23.60 5.71 -9.04
C SER A 525 -22.97 5.64 -7.67
N LEU A 526 -21.73 6.10 -7.51
CA LEU A 526 -21.06 6.16 -6.20
C LEU A 526 -21.73 7.18 -5.26
N CYS A 527 -22.11 8.36 -5.77
CA CYS A 527 -22.83 9.37 -4.99
C CYS A 527 -24.20 8.88 -4.49
N ILE A 528 -24.82 7.92 -5.18
CA ILE A 528 -26.06 7.28 -4.74
C ILE A 528 -25.76 6.12 -3.78
N PHE A 529 -24.78 5.27 -4.11
CA PHE A 529 -24.47 4.07 -3.36
C PHE A 529 -24.05 4.36 -1.92
N PHE A 530 -23.10 5.27 -1.69
CA PHE A 530 -22.57 5.51 -0.35
C PHE A 530 -23.61 6.05 0.64
N PRO A 531 -24.43 7.07 0.33
CA PRO A 531 -25.49 7.52 1.23
C PRO A 531 -26.55 6.45 1.48
N VAL A 532 -26.93 5.67 0.46
CA VAL A 532 -27.90 4.60 0.61
C VAL A 532 -27.34 3.49 1.51
N ASN A 533 -26.09 3.07 1.26
CA ASN A 533 -25.43 2.07 2.09
C ASN A 533 -25.32 2.54 3.55
N ALA A 534 -24.88 3.78 3.78
CA ALA A 534 -24.82 4.37 5.11
C ALA A 534 -26.19 4.42 5.82
N SER A 535 -27.28 4.66 5.10
CA SER A 535 -28.63 4.68 5.67
C SER A 535 -29.18 3.27 6.00
N LEU A 536 -28.65 2.24 5.35
CA LEU A 536 -29.06 0.84 5.57
C LEU A 536 -28.21 0.11 6.61
N SER A 537 -26.95 0.55 6.84
CA SER A 537 -25.98 -0.05 7.74
C SER A 537 -26.29 0.01 9.25
N PRO A 538 -27.02 1.01 9.81
CA PRO A 538 -27.13 1.15 11.27
C PRO A 538 -27.82 0.00 12.02
N ARG A 539 -28.41 -0.95 11.31
CA ARG A 539 -29.21 -2.04 11.92
C ARG A 539 -28.43 -3.32 12.21
N THR A 540 -27.22 -3.45 11.70
CA THR A 540 -26.39 -4.65 11.88
C THR A 540 -25.04 -4.28 12.45
N LEU A 541 -24.60 -4.95 13.51
CA LEU A 541 -23.22 -4.89 13.99
C LEU A 541 -22.41 -5.90 13.20
N HIS A 542 -21.49 -5.43 12.38
CA HIS A 542 -20.54 -6.29 11.70
C HIS A 542 -19.30 -6.42 12.57
N ALA A 543 -18.92 -7.63 12.89
CA ALA A 543 -17.79 -7.91 13.74
C ALA A 543 -16.89 -9.00 13.14
N ALA A 544 -15.62 -8.95 13.48
CA ALA A 544 -14.64 -9.96 13.13
C ALA A 544 -13.82 -10.31 14.36
N TYR A 545 -13.72 -11.59 14.64
CA TYR A 545 -12.80 -12.11 15.63
C TYR A 545 -11.50 -12.52 14.95
N THR A 546 -10.38 -12.01 15.43
CA THR A 546 -9.07 -12.24 14.83
C THR A 546 -8.20 -13.09 15.74
N HIS A 547 -7.56 -14.10 15.16
CA HIS A 547 -6.73 -15.08 15.88
C HIS A 547 -5.52 -15.51 15.03
N PRO A 548 -4.56 -14.61 14.80
CA PRO A 548 -3.41 -14.89 13.93
C PRO A 548 -2.35 -15.82 14.54
N SER A 549 -2.37 -16.01 15.86
CA SER A 549 -1.45 -16.92 16.55
C SER A 549 -2.01 -17.38 17.87
N SER A 550 -1.43 -18.45 18.44
CA SER A 550 -1.86 -19.02 19.75
C SER A 550 -1.76 -18.07 20.95
N ILE A 551 -1.28 -16.85 20.76
CA ILE A 551 -1.12 -15.84 21.82
C ILE A 551 -1.67 -14.46 21.42
N SER A 552 -2.32 -14.34 20.26
CA SER A 552 -2.84 -13.07 19.74
C SER A 552 -4.31 -13.20 19.40
N GLU A 553 -5.11 -12.37 19.97
CA GLU A 553 -6.53 -12.29 19.68
C GLU A 553 -6.99 -10.84 19.64
N GLY A 554 -8.10 -10.59 18.98
CA GLY A 554 -8.70 -9.28 18.91
C GLY A 554 -10.12 -9.33 18.38
N LEU A 555 -10.92 -8.36 18.76
CA LEU A 555 -12.25 -8.14 18.22
C LEU A 555 -12.25 -6.83 17.43
N VAL A 556 -12.74 -6.90 16.21
CA VAL A 556 -12.92 -5.74 15.34
C VAL A 556 -14.38 -5.59 15.03
N CYS A 557 -14.96 -4.46 15.36
CA CYS A 557 -16.32 -4.12 14.97
C CYS A 557 -16.28 -2.97 13.96
N ALA A 558 -17.20 -2.95 13.02
CA ALA A 558 -17.34 -1.86 12.07
C ALA A 558 -18.75 -1.26 12.13
N ASP A 559 -18.77 0.07 12.15
CA ASP A 559 -19.97 0.88 12.02
C ASP A 559 -19.76 1.91 10.90
N GLY A 560 -20.34 1.62 9.75
CA GLY A 560 -20.12 2.40 8.53
C GLY A 560 -18.66 2.37 8.06
N TYR A 561 -17.99 3.52 8.07
CA TYR A 561 -16.59 3.67 7.65
C TYR A 561 -15.58 3.62 8.81
N ARG A 562 -16.04 3.43 10.05
CA ARG A 562 -15.21 3.39 11.26
C ARG A 562 -15.07 1.98 11.79
N ALA A 563 -13.84 1.59 12.11
CA ALA A 563 -13.55 0.37 12.86
C ALA A 563 -13.36 0.69 14.34
N TYR A 564 -13.70 -0.27 15.16
CA TYR A 564 -13.51 -0.25 16.61
C TYR A 564 -12.75 -1.51 16.99
N LEU A 565 -11.57 -1.34 17.58
CA LEU A 565 -10.65 -2.42 17.86
C LEU A 565 -10.66 -2.72 19.36
N CYS A 566 -10.80 -3.98 19.73
CA CYS A 566 -10.74 -4.41 21.11
C CYS A 566 -9.70 -5.51 21.27
N ASP A 567 -8.88 -5.38 22.28
CA ASP A 567 -7.83 -6.30 22.68
C ASP A 567 -6.92 -6.72 21.54
N LEU A 568 -5.95 -5.85 21.24
CA LEU A 568 -4.86 -6.14 20.31
C LEU A 568 -3.74 -6.88 21.04
N SER A 569 -4.09 -7.87 21.86
CA SER A 569 -3.17 -8.54 22.75
C SER A 569 -2.10 -9.33 22.03
N SER A 570 -0.96 -9.27 22.58
CA SER A 570 0.33 -9.88 22.29
C SER A 570 1.22 -9.19 21.27
N GLY A 571 2.43 -9.05 21.65
CA GLY A 571 3.62 -8.52 21.10
C GLY A 571 4.13 -8.97 19.75
N THR A 572 3.30 -9.40 18.86
CA THR A 572 3.71 -9.68 17.49
C THR A 572 2.88 -8.80 16.55
N GLY A 573 3.52 -8.16 15.55
CA GLY A 573 2.83 -7.36 14.54
C GLY A 573 1.72 -8.10 13.78
N THR A 574 1.60 -9.40 13.97
CA THR A 574 0.57 -10.26 13.36
C THR A 574 -0.85 -9.98 13.86
N ALA A 575 -1.03 -9.65 15.15
CA ALA A 575 -2.36 -9.31 15.70
C ALA A 575 -2.91 -8.03 15.07
N MET A 576 -2.06 -7.00 14.98
CA MET A 576 -2.39 -5.75 14.32
C MET A 576 -2.76 -5.97 12.86
N GLN A 577 -1.99 -6.78 12.14
CA GLN A 577 -2.26 -7.09 10.74
C GLN A 577 -3.61 -7.75 10.55
N ALA A 578 -3.93 -8.76 11.37
CA ALA A 578 -5.22 -9.45 11.31
C ALA A 578 -6.37 -8.48 11.63
N ALA A 579 -6.20 -7.62 12.66
CA ALA A 579 -7.19 -6.61 13.00
C ALA A 579 -7.38 -5.58 11.86
N MET A 580 -6.31 -5.13 11.24
CA MET A 580 -6.39 -4.19 10.10
C MET A 580 -6.96 -4.85 8.85
N GLN A 581 -6.62 -6.11 8.59
CA GLN A 581 -7.23 -6.89 7.51
C GLN A 581 -8.73 -7.09 7.75
N ALA A 582 -9.12 -7.38 8.99
CA ALA A 582 -10.52 -7.48 9.37
C ALA A 582 -11.26 -6.14 9.20
N ALA A 583 -10.69 -5.03 9.66
CA ALA A 583 -11.25 -3.70 9.47
C ALA A 583 -11.41 -3.35 7.99
N HIS A 584 -10.41 -3.66 7.18
CA HIS A 584 -10.45 -3.48 5.73
C HIS A 584 -11.56 -4.31 5.07
N ASN A 585 -11.70 -5.57 5.45
CA ASN A 585 -12.75 -6.46 4.93
C ASN A 585 -14.16 -6.05 5.40
N LEU A 586 -14.24 -5.39 6.56
CA LEU A 586 -15.46 -4.74 7.06
C LEU A 586 -15.68 -3.34 6.47
N HIS A 587 -14.88 -2.94 5.48
CA HIS A 587 -14.98 -1.69 4.72
C HIS A 587 -14.66 -0.42 5.51
N ALA A 588 -14.00 -0.53 6.66
CA ALA A 588 -13.61 0.60 7.47
C ALA A 588 -12.38 1.34 6.87
N THR A 589 -12.38 2.66 6.99
CA THR A 589 -11.29 3.55 6.54
C THR A 589 -10.71 4.39 7.66
N GLU A 590 -11.34 4.39 8.83
CA GLU A 590 -10.94 5.13 10.03
C GLU A 590 -11.10 4.24 11.26
N ILE A 591 -10.44 4.63 12.36
CA ILE A 591 -10.56 3.95 13.65
C ILE A 591 -11.27 4.91 14.62
N GLY A 592 -12.50 4.54 15.02
CA GLY A 592 -13.27 5.32 15.98
C GLY A 592 -12.74 5.19 17.39
N ALA A 593 -12.40 3.96 17.82
CA ALA A 593 -11.82 3.72 19.12
C ALA A 593 -10.99 2.44 19.18
N ILE A 594 -9.99 2.43 20.07
CA ILE A 594 -9.22 1.25 20.44
C ILE A 594 -9.39 1.03 21.94
N LEU A 595 -9.76 -0.18 22.34
CA LEU A 595 -9.83 -0.58 23.74
C LEU A 595 -8.70 -1.59 24.00
N LEU A 596 -7.80 -1.25 24.91
CA LEU A 596 -6.77 -2.17 25.39
C LEU A 596 -7.20 -2.77 26.72
N THR A 597 -7.07 -4.06 26.86
CA THR A 597 -7.39 -4.78 28.09
C THR A 597 -6.20 -4.79 29.06
N ASP A 598 -4.98 -4.59 28.56
CA ASP A 598 -3.77 -4.43 29.35
C ASP A 598 -2.81 -3.40 28.70
N CYS A 599 -1.71 -3.07 29.41
CA CYS A 599 -0.69 -2.16 28.93
C CYS A 599 0.65 -2.89 28.79
N ARG A 600 1.07 -3.24 27.57
CA ARG A 600 2.37 -3.86 27.31
C ARG A 600 3.26 -2.93 26.48
N THR A 601 4.56 -3.07 26.62
CA THR A 601 5.54 -2.26 25.92
C THR A 601 5.37 -2.30 24.39
N GLN A 602 4.97 -3.45 23.88
CA GLN A 602 4.76 -3.69 22.45
C GLN A 602 3.56 -2.91 21.89
N HIS A 603 2.53 -2.62 22.71
CA HIS A 603 1.39 -1.81 22.30
C HIS A 603 1.80 -0.40 21.90
N ALA A 604 2.76 0.20 22.57
CA ALA A 604 3.19 1.58 22.26
C ALA A 604 3.73 1.70 20.83
N SER A 605 4.56 0.74 20.38
CA SER A 605 5.08 0.73 19.00
C SER A 605 3.98 0.51 17.97
N MET A 606 3.11 -0.51 18.20
CA MET A 606 1.99 -0.81 17.32
C MET A 606 1.03 0.36 17.17
N LEU A 607 0.72 1.04 18.28
CA LEU A 607 -0.17 2.20 18.29
C LEU A 607 0.45 3.40 17.57
N SER A 608 1.77 3.61 17.67
CA SER A 608 2.46 4.68 16.93
C SER A 608 2.31 4.50 15.43
N ASP A 609 2.51 3.28 14.92
CA ASP A 609 2.34 2.97 13.51
C ASP A 609 0.86 3.11 13.09
N LEU A 610 -0.06 2.60 13.91
CA LEU A 610 -1.49 2.67 13.64
C LEU A 610 -2.00 4.11 13.57
N PHE A 611 -1.62 4.96 14.54
CA PHE A 611 -2.01 6.36 14.57
C PHE A 611 -1.38 7.17 13.43
N THR A 612 -0.27 6.70 12.89
CA THR A 612 0.36 7.26 11.70
C THR A 612 -0.45 6.95 10.44
N ASP A 613 -0.94 5.71 10.30
CA ASP A 613 -1.61 5.25 9.08
C ASP A 613 -3.11 5.55 9.09
N TYR A 614 -3.75 5.52 10.26
CA TYR A 614 -5.20 5.68 10.40
C TYR A 614 -5.55 6.84 11.33
N LYS A 615 -6.54 7.63 10.93
CA LYS A 615 -7.17 8.58 11.87
C LYS A 615 -7.82 7.78 12.97
N THR A 616 -7.40 8.02 14.22
CA THR A 616 -7.93 7.39 15.43
C THR A 616 -8.48 8.47 16.34
N ASP A 617 -9.73 8.34 16.75
CA ASP A 617 -10.36 9.37 17.57
C ASP A 617 -9.95 9.21 19.04
N ARG A 618 -10.03 7.98 19.59
CA ARG A 618 -9.76 7.75 21.02
C ARG A 618 -9.18 6.37 21.32
N ILE A 619 -8.53 6.27 22.49
CA ILE A 619 -8.05 5.01 23.05
C ILE A 619 -8.55 4.86 24.49
N TYR A 620 -9.04 3.67 24.83
CA TYR A 620 -9.45 3.31 26.17
C TYR A 620 -8.37 2.47 26.84
N LEU A 621 -7.95 2.88 28.03
CA LEU A 621 -6.92 2.21 28.84
C LEU A 621 -7.48 1.82 30.20
N PRO A 622 -7.12 0.64 30.74
CA PRO A 622 -7.49 0.29 32.11
C PRO A 622 -6.80 1.23 33.11
N ARG A 623 -7.55 1.68 34.14
CA ARG A 623 -7.02 2.54 35.21
C ARG A 623 -6.14 1.76 36.17
N THR A 624 -6.57 0.54 36.50
CA THR A 624 -5.84 -0.36 37.41
C THR A 624 -4.98 -1.28 36.56
N ILE A 625 -3.66 -1.18 36.71
CA ILE A 625 -2.66 -2.00 36.01
C ILE A 625 -1.62 -2.50 37.01
N ASP A 626 -0.94 -3.58 36.66
CA ASP A 626 0.16 -4.12 37.43
C ASP A 626 1.38 -3.20 37.42
N ALA A 627 2.21 -3.23 38.47
CA ALA A 627 3.33 -2.30 38.61
C ALA A 627 4.35 -2.39 37.47
N ASP A 628 4.55 -3.54 36.89
CA ASP A 628 5.43 -3.83 35.75
C ASP A 628 4.92 -3.23 34.42
N MET A 629 3.64 -2.83 34.37
CA MET A 629 3.03 -2.24 33.17
C MET A 629 3.00 -0.70 33.19
N LEU A 630 3.43 -0.07 34.29
CA LEU A 630 3.41 1.39 34.44
C LEU A 630 4.25 2.11 33.39
N ASP A 631 5.46 1.61 33.11
CA ASP A 631 6.33 2.19 32.08
C ASP A 631 5.74 2.05 30.69
N ALA A 632 5.08 0.93 30.39
CA ALA A 632 4.39 0.71 29.12
C ALA A 632 3.20 1.66 28.96
N GLN A 633 2.39 1.83 30.02
CA GLN A 633 1.28 2.78 30.01
C GLN A 633 1.77 4.21 29.79
N ALA A 634 2.86 4.63 30.44
CA ALA A 634 3.44 5.97 30.25
C ALA A 634 3.85 6.20 28.78
N ARG A 635 4.45 5.20 28.13
CA ARG A 635 4.81 5.26 26.71
C ARG A 635 3.58 5.33 25.79
N ILE A 636 2.53 4.54 26.06
CA ILE A 636 1.27 4.59 25.31
C ILE A 636 0.65 5.99 25.42
N LEU A 637 0.65 6.59 26.61
CA LEU A 637 0.16 7.94 26.83
C LEU A 637 0.95 8.99 26.03
N GLU A 638 2.29 8.83 25.97
CA GLU A 638 3.12 9.73 25.18
C GLU A 638 2.84 9.61 23.68
N VAL A 639 2.71 8.38 23.17
CA VAL A 639 2.34 8.11 21.77
C VAL A 639 0.98 8.71 21.44
N ALA A 640 -0.05 8.48 22.28
CA ALA A 640 -1.37 9.04 22.08
C ALA A 640 -1.34 10.58 22.05
N ARG A 641 -0.57 11.19 22.97
CA ARG A 641 -0.40 12.65 23.01
C ARG A 641 0.28 13.20 21.76
N LEU A 642 1.31 12.53 21.24
CA LEU A 642 2.03 12.94 20.03
C LEU A 642 1.14 12.94 18.81
N HIS A 643 0.22 11.99 18.73
CA HIS A 643 -0.72 11.86 17.61
C HIS A 643 -2.07 12.54 17.83
N GLY A 644 -2.28 13.22 18.96
CA GLY A 644 -3.51 13.94 19.28
C GLY A 644 -4.71 13.05 19.54
N VAL A 645 -4.49 11.76 19.92
CA VAL A 645 -5.53 10.80 20.22
C VAL A 645 -6.05 11.00 21.65
N GLU A 646 -7.37 11.06 21.82
CA GLU A 646 -8.01 11.20 23.12
C GLU A 646 -7.80 9.92 23.95
N VAL A 647 -7.34 10.05 25.20
CA VAL A 647 -7.17 8.93 26.11
C VAL A 647 -8.27 8.93 27.18
N VAL A 648 -9.01 7.83 27.25
CA VAL A 648 -10.08 7.62 28.21
C VAL A 648 -9.72 6.43 29.12
N PHE A 649 -9.73 6.64 30.44
CA PHE A 649 -9.49 5.58 31.39
C PHE A 649 -10.80 4.92 31.83
N TYR A 650 -10.82 3.60 31.92
CA TYR A 650 -11.95 2.80 32.40
C TYR A 650 -11.53 1.88 33.55
N GLU A 651 -12.50 1.43 34.35
CA GLU A 651 -12.28 0.40 35.36
C GLU A 651 -12.90 -0.94 34.90
N TYR A 652 -12.28 -2.05 35.28
CA TYR A 652 -12.81 -3.37 34.93
C TYR A 652 -14.21 -3.55 35.54
N GLY A 653 -15.15 -4.04 34.74
CA GLY A 653 -16.55 -4.16 35.06
C GLY A 653 -17.41 -2.98 34.64
N ASP A 654 -16.82 -1.85 34.26
CA ASP A 654 -17.57 -0.70 33.77
C ASP A 654 -17.97 -0.89 32.29
N ALA A 655 -19.20 -0.48 31.96
CA ALA A 655 -19.64 -0.44 30.56
C ALA A 655 -19.08 0.81 29.88
N VAL A 656 -18.22 0.61 28.93
CA VAL A 656 -17.56 1.66 28.13
C VAL A 656 -18.36 1.89 26.85
N ALA A 657 -18.82 3.11 26.60
CA ALA A 657 -19.43 3.47 25.32
C ALA A 657 -18.38 3.40 24.20
N TRP A 658 -18.51 2.43 23.30
CA TRP A 658 -17.46 2.10 22.34
C TRP A 658 -17.78 2.60 20.92
N CYS A 659 -18.89 2.13 20.35
CA CYS A 659 -19.42 2.68 19.10
C CYS A 659 -20.90 3.09 19.30
N GLU A 660 -21.52 3.67 18.28
CA GLU A 660 -22.86 4.24 18.40
C GLU A 660 -23.89 3.18 18.85
N GLY A 661 -24.47 3.38 20.03
CA GLY A 661 -25.42 2.44 20.62
C GLY A 661 -24.81 1.09 21.08
N THR A 662 -23.47 0.99 21.15
CA THR A 662 -22.77 -0.23 21.58
C THR A 662 -21.89 0.08 22.79
N SER A 663 -21.92 -0.80 23.79
CA SER A 663 -21.03 -0.74 24.94
C SER A 663 -20.17 -1.99 25.04
N VAL A 664 -18.96 -1.82 25.58
CA VAL A 664 -18.02 -2.91 25.89
C VAL A 664 -17.78 -2.93 27.38
N THR A 665 -17.84 -4.11 27.98
CA THR A 665 -17.47 -4.33 29.37
C THR A 665 -16.35 -5.35 29.42
N VAL A 666 -15.27 -5.02 30.10
CA VAL A 666 -14.12 -5.90 30.29
C VAL A 666 -14.15 -6.40 31.74
N HIS A 667 -14.34 -7.70 31.92
CA HIS A 667 -14.26 -8.35 33.21
C HIS A 667 -12.87 -8.96 33.38
N ARG A 668 -12.19 -8.60 34.47
CA ARG A 668 -10.87 -9.15 34.84
C ARG A 668 -10.95 -9.87 36.18
N GLU A 669 -10.40 -11.05 36.24
CA GLU A 669 -10.25 -11.79 37.48
C GLU A 669 -8.83 -12.31 37.64
N ASP A 670 -8.19 -11.89 38.75
CA ASP A 670 -6.86 -12.33 39.12
C ASP A 670 -6.93 -13.64 39.91
N LEU A 671 -6.38 -14.69 39.33
CA LEU A 671 -6.45 -16.04 39.94
C LEU A 671 -5.20 -16.27 40.78
N ALA A 672 -5.44 -16.80 42.00
CA ALA A 672 -4.41 -17.05 43.00
C ALA A 672 -3.26 -18.01 42.59
N ARG A 673 -3.39 -18.69 41.44
CA ARG A 673 -2.40 -19.66 40.92
C ARG A 673 -2.00 -19.41 39.45
N SER A 674 -2.51 -18.39 38.79
CA SER A 674 -2.16 -18.05 37.42
C SER A 674 -1.33 -16.77 37.38
N THR A 675 -0.32 -16.73 36.52
CA THR A 675 0.47 -15.53 36.25
C THR A 675 -0.23 -14.54 35.31
N GLN A 676 -1.39 -14.92 34.76
CA GLN A 676 -2.19 -14.08 33.87
C GLN A 676 -3.64 -14.04 34.36
N PRO A 677 -4.30 -12.86 34.34
CA PRO A 677 -5.70 -12.72 34.68
C PRO A 677 -6.60 -13.38 33.63
N VAL A 678 -7.80 -13.78 34.03
CA VAL A 678 -8.86 -14.15 33.11
C VAL A 678 -9.56 -12.88 32.66
N LEU A 679 -9.68 -12.71 31.35
CA LEU A 679 -10.39 -11.60 30.72
C LEU A 679 -11.60 -12.12 29.99
N VAL A 680 -12.75 -11.53 30.27
CA VAL A 680 -14.00 -11.75 29.53
C VAL A 680 -14.47 -10.40 29.03
N ILE A 681 -14.61 -10.28 27.72
CA ILE A 681 -15.05 -9.04 27.06
C ILE A 681 -16.47 -9.24 26.59
N THR A 682 -17.38 -8.38 27.04
CA THR A 682 -18.78 -8.40 26.65
C THR A 682 -19.07 -7.18 25.78
N LEU A 683 -19.58 -7.43 24.57
CA LEU A 683 -20.03 -6.40 23.64
C LEU A 683 -21.56 -6.42 23.63
N GLN A 684 -22.21 -5.28 23.91
CA GLN A 684 -23.66 -5.16 23.95
C GLN A 684 -24.13 -4.05 23.00
N LYS A 685 -25.08 -4.38 22.12
CA LYS A 685 -25.80 -3.43 21.25
C LYS A 685 -27.29 -3.66 21.34
N GLY A 686 -28.01 -2.76 22.03
CA GLY A 686 -29.41 -2.97 22.34
C GLY A 686 -29.62 -4.25 23.18
N ASP A 687 -30.43 -5.18 22.67
CA ASP A 687 -30.68 -6.48 23.32
C ASP A 687 -29.71 -7.58 22.89
N ALA A 688 -28.81 -7.28 21.91
CA ALA A 688 -27.84 -8.26 21.41
C ALA A 688 -26.53 -8.18 22.19
N GLN A 689 -26.03 -9.32 22.64
CA GLN A 689 -24.81 -9.43 23.44
C GLN A 689 -23.87 -10.50 22.90
N ILE A 690 -22.58 -10.13 22.74
CA ILE A 690 -21.50 -11.04 22.35
C ILE A 690 -20.50 -11.09 23.49
N CYS A 691 -20.10 -12.29 23.87
CA CYS A 691 -18.99 -12.51 24.78
C CYS A 691 -17.77 -13.05 24.07
N MET A 692 -16.59 -12.51 24.41
CA MET A 692 -15.31 -13.02 23.97
C MET A 692 -14.52 -13.50 25.19
N LEU A 693 -14.10 -14.76 25.15
CA LEU A 693 -13.29 -15.39 26.18
C LEU A 693 -11.82 -15.25 25.79
N GLY A 694 -11.04 -14.52 26.58
CA GLY A 694 -9.59 -14.42 26.39
C GLY A 694 -8.85 -15.73 26.70
N ALA A 695 -7.64 -15.84 26.17
CA ALA A 695 -6.82 -17.06 26.20
C ALA A 695 -6.53 -17.65 27.58
N ALA A 696 -6.59 -16.86 28.64
CA ALA A 696 -6.35 -17.34 30.02
C ALA A 696 -7.55 -18.11 30.59
N ALA A 697 -8.72 -18.02 29.99
CA ALA A 697 -9.93 -18.71 30.46
C ALA A 697 -9.87 -20.23 30.33
N GLU A 698 -8.97 -20.79 29.53
CA GLU A 698 -8.85 -22.23 29.27
C GLU A 698 -8.48 -23.06 30.51
N HIS A 699 -7.88 -22.47 31.54
CA HIS A 699 -7.30 -23.20 32.67
C HIS A 699 -7.99 -22.98 33.98
N THR A 700 -9.16 -22.31 34.00
CA THR A 700 -9.74 -21.80 35.24
C THR A 700 -11.23 -22.08 35.37
N THR A 701 -11.70 -22.24 36.61
CA THR A 701 -13.11 -22.12 36.94
C THR A 701 -13.56 -20.69 36.70
N LEU A 702 -14.49 -20.48 35.78
CA LEU A 702 -15.07 -19.16 35.51
C LEU A 702 -15.67 -18.57 36.78
N ALA A 703 -15.36 -17.34 37.09
CA ALA A 703 -15.99 -16.57 38.14
C ALA A 703 -17.50 -16.44 37.89
N ALA A 704 -18.26 -16.27 38.94
CA ALA A 704 -19.71 -16.13 38.86
C ALA A 704 -20.15 -14.97 37.94
N GLN A 705 -19.41 -13.87 37.88
CA GLN A 705 -19.74 -12.75 37.02
C GLN A 705 -19.47 -13.06 35.52
N ALA A 706 -18.38 -13.75 35.21
CA ALA A 706 -18.06 -14.19 33.87
C ALA A 706 -19.07 -15.27 33.38
N ALA A 707 -19.49 -16.15 34.26
CA ALA A 707 -20.53 -17.14 33.99
C ALA A 707 -21.90 -16.49 33.68
N HIS A 708 -22.26 -15.41 34.40
CA HIS A 708 -23.46 -14.62 34.09
C HIS A 708 -23.39 -13.94 32.74
N ALA A 709 -22.27 -13.30 32.43
CA ALA A 709 -22.06 -12.63 31.13
C ALA A 709 -22.14 -13.63 29.95
N LEU A 710 -21.66 -14.86 30.15
CA LEU A 710 -21.76 -15.91 29.14
C LEU A 710 -23.18 -16.47 29.00
N ALA A 711 -23.93 -16.61 30.11
CA ALA A 711 -25.29 -17.11 30.09
C ALA A 711 -26.26 -16.18 29.34
N ASP A 712 -26.01 -14.86 29.40
CA ASP A 712 -26.84 -13.83 28.79
C ASP A 712 -26.41 -13.48 27.34
N ALA A 713 -25.30 -14.05 26.85
CA ALA A 713 -24.79 -13.74 25.52
C ALA A 713 -25.56 -14.43 24.39
N ASP A 714 -25.79 -13.75 23.28
CA ASP A 714 -26.37 -14.35 22.07
C ASP A 714 -25.31 -15.14 21.28
N ALA A 715 -24.02 -14.76 21.40
CA ALA A 715 -22.90 -15.47 20.80
C ALA A 715 -21.66 -15.42 21.70
N VAL A 716 -20.91 -16.50 21.71
CA VAL A 716 -19.66 -16.64 22.46
C VAL A 716 -18.51 -16.94 21.50
N ALA A 717 -17.48 -16.10 21.49
CA ALA A 717 -16.24 -16.33 20.77
C ALA A 717 -15.19 -16.89 21.74
N CYS A 718 -14.60 -18.02 21.39
CA CYS A 718 -13.58 -18.67 22.19
C CYS A 718 -12.28 -18.82 21.44
N MET A 719 -11.17 -18.66 22.14
CA MET A 719 -9.82 -18.89 21.65
C MET A 719 -9.25 -20.20 22.16
N GLU A 720 -8.48 -20.87 21.30
CA GLU A 720 -7.76 -22.09 21.65
C GLU A 720 -6.28 -21.81 21.89
N ARG A 721 -5.73 -22.28 23.02
CA ARG A 721 -4.28 -22.29 23.28
C ARG A 721 -3.71 -23.70 23.24
N GLY A 722 -2.75 -23.92 22.34
CA GLY A 722 -1.92 -25.12 22.36
C GLY A 722 -2.55 -26.39 21.78
N PRO A 723 -1.79 -27.49 21.74
CA PRO A 723 -2.18 -28.72 21.04
C PRO A 723 -3.30 -29.53 21.72
N LYS A 724 -3.75 -29.16 22.92
CA LYS A 724 -4.86 -29.82 23.62
C LYS A 724 -5.57 -28.79 24.53
N PRO A 725 -6.67 -28.20 24.08
CA PRO A 725 -7.48 -27.33 24.93
C PRO A 725 -8.04 -28.15 26.12
N ARG A 726 -7.94 -27.59 27.30
CA ARG A 726 -8.55 -28.14 28.52
C ARG A 726 -9.55 -27.12 29.05
N LEU A 727 -10.70 -27.02 28.40
CA LEU A 727 -11.83 -26.36 29.04
C LEU A 727 -12.21 -27.17 30.28
N THR A 728 -12.17 -26.56 31.45
CA THR A 728 -12.55 -27.19 32.73
C THR A 728 -14.03 -27.08 33.01
N PHE A 729 -14.78 -26.48 32.08
CA PHE A 729 -16.25 -26.34 32.14
C PHE A 729 -16.86 -26.70 30.76
N SER A 730 -18.05 -27.19 30.75
CA SER A 730 -18.84 -27.41 29.54
C SER A 730 -19.50 -26.09 29.16
N LEU A 731 -19.25 -25.60 27.92
CA LEU A 731 -19.96 -24.42 27.38
C LEU A 731 -21.48 -24.64 27.35
N GLU A 732 -21.94 -25.89 27.19
CA GLU A 732 -23.36 -26.26 27.23
C GLU A 732 -23.99 -26.04 28.60
N GLU A 733 -23.21 -26.14 29.70
CA GLU A 733 -23.71 -25.89 31.06
C GLU A 733 -23.85 -24.39 31.35
N VAL A 734 -23.11 -23.55 30.59
CA VAL A 734 -23.00 -22.12 30.86
C VAL A 734 -23.73 -21.28 29.81
N HIS A 735 -23.93 -21.81 28.58
CA HIS A 735 -24.51 -21.05 27.48
C HIS A 735 -25.38 -21.90 26.56
N ASN A 736 -26.61 -21.41 26.29
CA ASN A 736 -27.60 -22.08 25.41
C ASN A 736 -27.65 -21.43 23.99
N GLY A 737 -26.78 -20.52 23.64
CA GLY A 737 -26.81 -19.76 22.40
C GLY A 737 -25.77 -20.20 21.36
N GLU A 738 -25.51 -19.33 20.40
CA GLU A 738 -24.62 -19.57 19.29
C GLU A 738 -23.14 -19.46 19.74
N VAL A 739 -22.30 -20.46 19.47
CA VAL A 739 -20.89 -20.47 19.81
C VAL A 739 -20.06 -20.33 18.52
N VAL A 740 -19.21 -19.33 18.45
CA VAL A 740 -18.31 -19.07 17.33
C VAL A 740 -16.90 -19.50 17.70
N PHE A 741 -16.36 -20.50 17.00
CA PHE A 741 -15.00 -20.96 17.19
C PHE A 741 -14.08 -20.41 16.10
N ALA A 742 -12.95 -19.85 16.50
CA ALA A 742 -11.96 -19.32 15.57
C ALA A 742 -11.06 -20.39 14.94
N THR A 743 -11.00 -21.62 15.48
CA THR A 743 -10.07 -22.65 14.99
C THR A 743 -10.72 -24.01 14.70
N ARG A 744 -10.10 -24.77 13.77
CA ARG A 744 -10.52 -26.14 13.39
C ARG A 744 -10.40 -27.16 14.53
N THR A 745 -9.52 -26.91 15.48
CA THR A 745 -9.13 -27.90 16.50
C THR A 745 -10.18 -28.00 17.61
N LEU A 746 -10.75 -26.89 18.06
CA LEU A 746 -11.86 -26.89 19.03
C LEU A 746 -13.07 -27.62 18.48
N ALA A 747 -13.38 -27.48 17.20
CA ALA A 747 -14.48 -28.16 16.53
C ALA A 747 -14.32 -29.70 16.47
N SER A 748 -13.09 -30.23 16.64
CA SER A 748 -12.84 -31.70 16.70
C SER A 748 -12.93 -32.31 18.10
N TYR A 749 -12.96 -31.44 19.13
CA TYR A 749 -13.10 -31.89 20.55
C TYR A 749 -14.51 -31.72 21.12
N CYS A 750 -15.37 -30.96 20.45
CA CYS A 750 -16.80 -30.90 20.78
C CYS A 750 -17.53 -31.98 19.96
N ASP A 751 -18.33 -32.80 20.63
CA ASP A 751 -19.18 -33.79 19.96
C ASP A 751 -20.13 -33.05 19.00
N PRO A 752 -20.07 -33.30 17.66
CA PRO A 752 -20.91 -32.59 16.71
C PRO A 752 -22.41 -32.72 16.95
N ASP A 753 -22.82 -33.79 17.63
CA ASP A 753 -24.23 -34.07 17.93
C ASP A 753 -24.73 -33.36 19.22
N SER A 754 -23.79 -32.81 20.02
CA SER A 754 -24.12 -32.10 21.27
C SER A 754 -24.29 -30.60 21.09
N LEU A 755 -23.88 -30.05 19.95
CA LEU A 755 -23.88 -28.60 19.62
C LEU A 755 -24.97 -28.25 18.61
N SER A 756 -26.24 -28.37 19.00
CA SER A 756 -27.37 -27.86 18.23
C SER A 756 -27.40 -26.34 18.34
N GLY A 757 -26.80 -25.65 17.35
CA GLY A 757 -26.73 -24.18 17.30
C GLY A 757 -25.37 -23.62 16.99
N VAL A 758 -24.33 -24.46 16.77
CA VAL A 758 -23.00 -23.99 16.42
C VAL A 758 -22.90 -23.72 14.93
N HIS A 759 -22.91 -22.47 14.54
CA HIS A 759 -22.53 -22.05 13.18
C HIS A 759 -21.03 -22.09 13.04
N LYS A 760 -20.53 -23.13 12.39
CA LYS A 760 -19.13 -23.29 12.04
C LYS A 760 -18.80 -22.31 10.94
N MET A 761 -18.33 -21.12 11.27
CA MET A 761 -17.76 -20.21 10.28
C MET A 761 -16.30 -20.59 9.99
N THR A 762 -16.10 -21.40 8.96
CA THR A 762 -14.80 -21.64 8.33
C THR A 762 -14.68 -20.68 7.16
N VAL A 763 -14.09 -19.51 7.43
CA VAL A 763 -13.65 -18.66 6.31
C VAL A 763 -12.20 -18.35 6.52
N ASP A 764 -11.33 -17.99 6.56
CA ASP A 764 -9.91 -17.82 6.76
C ASP A 764 -9.44 -18.44 8.09
N PRO A 765 -8.36 -19.20 8.18
CA PRO A 765 -7.91 -19.79 9.43
C PRO A 765 -7.59 -18.77 10.53
N GLU A 766 -7.47 -17.47 10.20
CA GLU A 766 -7.05 -16.43 11.12
C GLU A 766 -8.16 -15.42 11.50
N ILE A 767 -9.28 -15.37 10.75
CA ILE A 767 -10.33 -14.35 10.96
C ILE A 767 -11.72 -14.98 10.79
N ALA A 768 -12.57 -14.83 11.79
CA ALA A 768 -13.99 -15.22 11.73
C ALA A 768 -14.88 -13.97 11.67
N TYR A 769 -15.72 -13.87 10.65
CA TYR A 769 -16.65 -12.76 10.46
C TYR A 769 -18.05 -13.15 10.90
N PHE A 770 -18.76 -12.25 11.58
CA PHE A 770 -20.16 -12.42 11.96
C PHE A 770 -20.89 -11.07 11.95
N SER A 771 -22.21 -11.14 11.82
CA SER A 771 -23.06 -9.95 11.91
C SER A 771 -24.25 -10.24 12.81
N ILE A 772 -24.56 -9.34 13.73
CA ILE A 772 -25.70 -9.43 14.62
C ILE A 772 -26.69 -8.35 14.25
N ALA A 773 -27.89 -8.77 13.87
CA ALA A 773 -29.00 -7.87 13.67
C ALA A 773 -29.71 -7.66 15.02
N THR A 774 -29.86 -6.40 15.43
CA THR A 774 -30.73 -6.09 16.59
C THR A 774 -32.15 -6.52 16.26
N LYS A 775 -32.75 -7.36 17.11
CA LYS A 775 -34.18 -7.65 17.07
C LYS A 775 -34.93 -6.35 17.35
N GLN A 776 -35.37 -5.66 16.33
CA GLN A 776 -36.45 -4.67 16.46
C GLN A 776 -37.65 -5.18 15.72
N ASP A 777 -38.78 -5.14 16.43
CA ASP A 777 -40.15 -5.49 16.02
C ASP A 777 -40.56 -5.03 14.62
#